data_130639d8f628886859e8cbaab89ee6ec
#
_entry.id   130639d8f628886859e8cbaab89ee6ec
#
_cell.length_a   1.000
_cell.length_b   1.000
_cell.length_c   1.000
_cell.angle_alpha   90.00
_cell.angle_beta   90.00
_cell.angle_gamma   90.00
#
_symmetry.space_group_name_H-M   'P 1'
#
loop_
_entity.id
_entity.type
_entity.pdbx_description
1 polymer ?
#
loop_
_entity_poly.entity_id
_entity_poly.type
_entity_poly.pdbx_seq_one_letter_code
_entity_poly.pdbx_strand_id
1 'polypeptide(L)'
;PRSTVGTVTEIYDYMRLLYARIGIPHCPKCGKEIKKQTIDQMVDQIMELPERSKIQLLAPVVRGRKGEHVKVLDQAKKSGFVRVRIDGNQYELSEEIHLDKNIKHNIEIVVDRLIVRSGIEKRLTDSIETAMSLGNGLMMVDVTDGEMLNFSQNFACPDCGISIDEVEPRSFSFNNPFGACPDCFGLGYKMEFDEDLMIPDKSLSINEGAITVLGWQSCTDKGSFSRAILDALAKEYHFSLDTPFEQYPQEIQDVLIRGTGGKEVKVYYKGQRGEGIYDVAFEGLVRNVERRYRETFSEASKAEYETFMRITPCSLCKGKRLKQSSLAVTVGGLNIFDATNMSIVDFRTFLDGLSLSEMQQAIGAQILKEIRARVSFLINVGLDYLSLSRATGTLSGGEAQRIRLATQIGSGLVGVAYILDEPSIGLHQRDNDKLLQTLFHLRDLGNSVIVVEHDEDTMRAADFIVDIGPGAGEHGGNVVAAGTAEEIMQCPESITGAYLSGRIQIPVPKERRKPTGWLTVKGAAENNLKNIDVKIPLGIMTCVTGVSGSGKSSLVNEILYKALAKKLNRARTIPGRHKCIEGVEQLDKVINIDQSPIGRTPRSNPATYTGVFDMIRDLFASTVDDKERGYRISIYDGRKIAGACVYVGGDGAG
;
A
#
# COMPACT_ATOMS: atom_id res chain seq x y z
N PRO A 1 -2.66 2.72 2.04
CA PRO A 1 -1.95 2.69 3.33
C PRO A 1 -0.45 2.50 3.09
N ARG A 2 0.37 3.32 3.80
CA ARG A 2 1.83 3.28 3.66
C ARG A 2 2.50 2.24 4.57
N SER A 3 1.74 1.66 5.48
CA SER A 3 2.23 0.72 6.50
C SER A 3 2.75 -0.58 5.89
N THR A 4 3.86 -1.08 6.43
CA THR A 4 4.50 -2.34 6.06
C THR A 4 4.69 -3.22 7.29
N VAL A 5 5.03 -4.49 7.10
CA VAL A 5 5.37 -5.40 8.19
C VAL A 5 6.44 -4.77 9.09
N GLY A 6 7.50 -4.24 8.49
CA GLY A 6 8.60 -3.60 9.24
C GLY A 6 8.18 -2.38 10.06
N THR A 7 7.20 -1.59 9.58
CA THR A 7 6.72 -0.42 10.36
C THR A 7 5.78 -0.79 11.50
N VAL A 8 4.96 -1.83 11.32
CA VAL A 8 4.06 -2.32 12.38
C VAL A 8 4.83 -3.02 13.50
N THR A 9 5.90 -3.72 13.16
CA THR A 9 6.77 -4.43 14.11
C THR A 9 7.86 -3.53 14.72
N GLU A 10 7.88 -2.24 14.36
CA GLU A 10 8.91 -1.26 14.75
C GLU A 10 10.33 -1.61 14.27
N ILE A 11 10.53 -2.76 13.60
CA ILE A 11 11.85 -3.16 13.08
C ILE A 11 12.39 -2.10 12.13
N TYR A 12 11.53 -1.50 11.31
CA TYR A 12 11.94 -0.46 10.35
C TYR A 12 12.47 0.80 11.05
N ASP A 13 11.97 1.15 12.23
CA ASP A 13 12.45 2.30 13.00
C ASP A 13 13.86 2.04 13.55
N TYR A 14 14.14 0.84 14.03
CA TYR A 14 15.49 0.42 14.39
C TYR A 14 16.42 0.34 13.17
N MET A 15 15.91 -0.12 12.02
CA MET A 15 16.69 -0.13 10.77
C MET A 15 17.09 1.28 10.33
N ARG A 16 16.16 2.25 10.40
CA ARG A 16 16.46 3.66 10.11
C ARG A 16 17.55 4.20 11.03
N LEU A 17 17.49 3.87 12.31
CA LEU A 17 18.50 4.25 13.29
C LEU A 17 19.84 3.59 12.99
N LEU A 18 19.86 2.29 12.65
CA LEU A 18 21.07 1.55 12.30
C LEU A 18 21.76 2.18 11.09
N TYR A 19 21.02 2.40 9.99
CA TYR A 19 21.56 2.97 8.76
C TYR A 19 22.04 4.42 8.95
N ALA A 20 21.42 5.19 9.83
CA ALA A 20 21.87 6.53 10.16
C ALA A 20 23.15 6.56 11.01
N ARG A 21 23.39 5.52 11.82
CA ARG A 21 24.50 5.49 12.78
C ARG A 21 25.75 4.79 12.25
N ILE A 22 25.58 3.69 11.51
CA ILE A 22 26.71 2.87 11.01
C ILE A 22 26.73 2.71 9.49
N GLY A 23 25.75 3.29 8.79
CA GLY A 23 25.67 3.21 7.34
C GLY A 23 26.80 3.96 6.64
N ILE A 24 27.30 3.38 5.56
CA ILE A 24 28.36 3.96 4.72
C ILE A 24 27.66 4.62 3.52
N PRO A 25 27.74 5.95 3.34
CA PRO A 25 27.16 6.63 2.22
C PRO A 25 28.00 6.45 0.96
N HIS A 26 27.31 6.26 -0.17
CA HIS A 26 27.93 6.15 -1.49
C HIS A 26 27.34 7.20 -2.43
N CYS A 27 28.06 7.53 -3.46
CA CYS A 27 27.56 8.43 -4.50
C CYS A 27 26.43 7.76 -5.30
N PRO A 28 25.23 8.36 -5.37
CA PRO A 28 24.11 7.76 -6.11
C PRO A 28 24.37 7.68 -7.62
N LYS A 29 25.38 8.40 -8.16
CA LYS A 29 25.72 8.41 -9.58
C LYS A 29 26.83 7.42 -9.94
N CYS A 30 27.94 7.41 -9.19
CA CYS A 30 29.09 6.57 -9.51
C CYS A 30 29.33 5.40 -8.55
N GLY A 31 28.58 5.32 -7.44
CA GLY A 31 28.68 4.23 -6.46
C GLY A 31 29.90 4.29 -5.53
N LYS A 32 30.80 5.26 -5.69
CA LYS A 32 31.97 5.40 -4.81
C LYS A 32 31.56 5.83 -3.40
N GLU A 33 32.29 5.37 -2.40
CA GLU A 33 32.12 5.80 -1.01
C GLU A 33 32.34 7.32 -0.90
N ILE A 34 31.41 7.99 -0.22
CA ILE A 34 31.46 9.43 0.00
C ILE A 34 32.13 9.69 1.34
N LYS A 35 33.20 10.50 1.30
CA LYS A 35 33.91 10.99 2.48
C LYS A 35 33.67 12.48 2.67
N LYS A 36 34.02 12.99 3.86
CA LYS A 36 34.03 14.43 4.11
C LYS A 36 34.90 15.13 3.09
N GLN A 37 34.39 16.21 2.46
CA GLN A 37 35.22 17.11 1.66
C GLN A 37 36.04 18.00 2.56
N THR A 38 37.34 18.15 2.24
CA THR A 38 38.17 19.15 2.86
C THR A 38 37.93 20.52 2.20
N ILE A 39 38.26 21.60 2.91
CA ILE A 39 38.14 22.97 2.37
C ILE A 39 38.96 23.10 1.10
N ASP A 40 40.19 22.55 1.07
CA ASP A 40 41.06 22.57 -0.11
C ASP A 40 40.39 21.93 -1.33
N GLN A 41 39.75 20.77 -1.16
CA GLN A 41 38.98 20.11 -2.26
C GLN A 41 37.82 20.95 -2.76
N MET A 42 37.15 21.73 -1.88
CA MET A 42 36.09 22.65 -2.28
C MET A 42 36.63 23.83 -3.06
N VAL A 43 37.77 24.38 -2.61
CA VAL A 43 38.47 25.44 -3.33
C VAL A 43 38.86 24.98 -4.73
N ASP A 44 39.51 23.83 -4.85
CA ASP A 44 39.96 23.27 -6.14
C ASP A 44 38.73 23.09 -7.09
N GLN A 45 37.65 22.53 -6.61
CA GLN A 45 36.44 22.31 -7.42
C GLN A 45 35.78 23.62 -7.87
N ILE A 46 35.79 24.68 -7.04
CA ILE A 46 35.26 26.00 -7.41
C ILE A 46 36.20 26.68 -8.41
N MET A 47 37.50 26.48 -8.27
CA MET A 47 38.51 27.05 -9.19
C MET A 47 38.53 26.36 -10.57
N GLU A 48 37.96 25.14 -10.71
CA GLU A 48 37.73 24.48 -12.01
C GLU A 48 36.62 25.11 -12.84
N LEU A 49 35.77 25.98 -12.25
CA LEU A 49 34.76 26.72 -13.00
C LEU A 49 35.40 27.62 -14.05
N PRO A 50 34.69 27.93 -15.17
CA PRO A 50 35.20 28.82 -16.21
C PRO A 50 35.69 30.15 -15.63
N GLU A 51 36.84 30.62 -16.13
CA GLU A 51 37.40 31.92 -15.73
C GLU A 51 36.37 33.03 -15.93
N ARG A 52 36.26 33.96 -14.98
CA ARG A 52 35.27 35.04 -14.89
C ARG A 52 33.85 34.63 -14.53
N SER A 53 33.61 33.38 -14.18
CA SER A 53 32.31 32.97 -13.61
C SER A 53 32.02 33.80 -12.35
N LYS A 54 30.81 34.36 -12.28
CA LYS A 54 30.33 35.08 -11.09
C LYS A 54 29.67 34.08 -10.16
N ILE A 55 30.13 34.00 -8.94
CA ILE A 55 29.64 33.08 -7.94
C ILE A 55 29.16 33.78 -6.66
N GLN A 56 28.17 33.21 -5.98
CA GLN A 56 27.74 33.65 -4.65
C GLN A 56 27.87 32.45 -3.70
N LEU A 57 28.59 32.65 -2.60
CA LEU A 57 28.68 31.67 -1.52
C LEU A 57 27.51 31.87 -0.57
N LEU A 58 26.74 30.84 -0.34
CA LEU A 58 25.52 30.84 0.44
C LEU A 58 25.64 29.87 1.61
N ALA A 59 25.32 30.34 2.81
CA ALA A 59 25.23 29.49 4.01
C ALA A 59 23.78 29.19 4.33
N PRO A 60 23.31 27.93 4.21
CA PRO A 60 21.93 27.55 4.52
C PRO A 60 21.72 27.47 6.04
N VAL A 61 21.02 28.46 6.62
CA VAL A 61 20.77 28.55 8.06
C VAL A 61 19.39 28.01 8.48
N VAL A 62 18.41 28.03 7.57
CA VAL A 62 17.08 27.42 7.76
C VAL A 62 16.75 26.57 6.54
N ARG A 63 16.32 25.34 6.76
CA ARG A 63 15.98 24.40 5.68
C ARG A 63 14.62 23.74 5.98
N GLY A 64 13.59 24.13 5.22
CA GLY A 64 12.26 23.56 5.25
C GLY A 64 11.58 23.61 6.62
N ARG A 65 11.79 24.67 7.40
CA ARG A 65 11.20 24.85 8.73
C ARG A 65 10.11 25.92 8.69
N LYS A 66 9.01 25.69 9.39
CA LYS A 66 7.95 26.68 9.61
C LYS A 66 8.41 27.72 10.64
N GLY A 67 7.98 28.97 10.47
CA GLY A 67 8.25 30.04 11.42
C GLY A 67 8.59 31.34 10.72
N GLU A 68 8.51 32.45 11.44
CA GLU A 68 8.88 33.80 10.97
C GLU A 68 10.40 34.01 10.96
N HIS A 69 11.17 33.17 11.62
CA HIS A 69 12.64 33.14 11.68
C HIS A 69 13.32 34.49 12.00
N VAL A 70 12.63 35.43 12.65
CA VAL A 70 13.10 36.78 12.98
C VAL A 70 14.44 36.75 13.68
N LYS A 71 14.64 35.87 14.68
CA LYS A 71 15.89 35.76 15.42
C LYS A 71 17.08 35.38 14.52
N VAL A 72 16.88 34.54 13.50
CA VAL A 72 17.95 34.14 12.55
C VAL A 72 18.34 35.28 11.67
N LEU A 73 17.34 36.03 11.16
CA LEU A 73 17.57 37.23 10.33
C LEU A 73 18.26 38.34 11.12
N ASP A 74 17.82 38.60 12.35
CA ASP A 74 18.45 39.59 13.24
C ASP A 74 19.90 39.25 13.57
N GLN A 75 20.18 37.96 13.80
CA GLN A 75 21.52 37.48 14.08
C GLN A 75 22.44 37.64 12.88
N ALA A 76 21.94 37.31 11.68
CA ALA A 76 22.67 37.51 10.43
C ALA A 76 23.01 39.02 10.23
N LYS A 77 22.05 39.92 10.46
CA LYS A 77 22.22 41.36 10.41
C LYS A 77 23.26 41.86 11.41
N LYS A 78 23.18 41.38 12.67
CA LYS A 78 24.16 41.74 13.72
C LYS A 78 25.57 41.24 13.41
N SER A 79 25.70 40.12 12.72
CA SER A 79 26.98 39.56 12.27
C SER A 79 27.56 40.26 11.05
N GLY A 80 26.93 41.33 10.53
CA GLY A 80 27.43 42.18 9.46
C GLY A 80 27.11 41.70 8.05
N PHE A 81 26.27 40.67 7.88
CA PHE A 81 25.79 40.25 6.57
C PHE A 81 24.76 41.24 6.03
N VAL A 82 24.80 41.47 4.71
CA VAL A 82 23.95 42.47 4.05
C VAL A 82 22.75 41.82 3.35
N ARG A 83 22.91 40.58 2.87
CA ARG A 83 21.94 39.94 2.00
C ARG A 83 21.63 38.53 2.45
N VAL A 84 20.37 38.14 2.21
CA VAL A 84 19.85 36.82 2.46
C VAL A 84 19.01 36.36 1.26
N ARG A 85 19.02 35.09 0.97
CA ARG A 85 18.10 34.47 0.01
C ARG A 85 17.06 33.68 0.77
N ILE A 86 15.79 33.94 0.50
CA ILE A 86 14.65 33.27 1.15
C ILE A 86 13.78 32.70 0.06
N ASP A 87 13.57 31.38 0.10
CA ASP A 87 12.76 30.62 -0.86
C ASP A 87 13.14 30.92 -2.32
N GLY A 88 14.43 31.10 -2.57
CA GLY A 88 15.00 31.42 -3.88
C GLY A 88 15.05 32.90 -4.24
N ASN A 89 14.39 33.79 -3.50
CA ASN A 89 14.39 35.23 -3.73
C ASN A 89 15.41 35.96 -2.84
N GLN A 90 16.10 36.96 -3.38
CA GLN A 90 17.12 37.72 -2.66
C GLN A 90 16.50 38.94 -1.98
N TYR A 91 16.85 39.15 -0.70
CA TYR A 91 16.43 40.29 0.12
C TYR A 91 17.65 40.98 0.75
N GLU A 92 17.52 42.26 1.02
CA GLU A 92 18.51 42.99 1.83
C GLU A 92 18.09 42.92 3.30
N LEU A 93 19.04 42.57 4.18
CA LEU A 93 18.78 42.49 5.63
C LEU A 93 18.52 43.85 6.27
N SER A 94 18.71 44.95 5.51
CA SER A 94 18.30 46.32 5.89
C SER A 94 16.77 46.49 5.86
N GLU A 95 16.10 45.75 5.00
CA GLU A 95 14.63 45.78 4.84
C GLU A 95 13.92 44.98 5.92
N GLU A 96 12.65 45.31 6.13
CA GLU A 96 11.81 44.57 7.06
C GLU A 96 11.23 43.34 6.32
N ILE A 97 11.64 42.12 6.74
CA ILE A 97 11.29 40.87 6.09
C ILE A 97 10.22 40.15 6.94
N HIS A 98 9.01 40.05 6.39
CA HIS A 98 7.93 39.33 7.03
C HIS A 98 7.73 37.96 6.38
N LEU A 99 7.83 36.88 7.16
CA LEU A 99 7.61 35.50 6.72
C LEU A 99 6.36 34.92 7.36
N ASP A 100 5.63 34.09 6.62
CA ASP A 100 4.44 33.40 7.14
C ASP A 100 4.86 32.24 8.05
N LYS A 101 4.46 32.32 9.32
CA LYS A 101 4.74 31.28 10.34
C LYS A 101 4.21 29.88 9.99
N ASN A 102 3.24 29.76 9.08
CA ASN A 102 2.61 28.50 8.72
C ASN A 102 3.25 27.82 7.51
N ILE A 103 4.08 28.55 6.77
CA ILE A 103 4.79 28.07 5.57
C ILE A 103 6.19 27.61 5.98
N LYS A 104 6.73 26.64 5.24
CA LYS A 104 8.11 26.19 5.41
C LYS A 104 9.02 27.07 4.57
N HIS A 105 10.03 27.64 5.20
CA HIS A 105 10.99 28.51 4.55
C HIS A 105 12.38 27.87 4.47
N ASN A 106 13.11 28.23 3.41
CA ASN A 106 14.55 28.03 3.28
C ASN A 106 15.21 29.40 3.33
N ILE A 107 16.23 29.55 4.20
CA ILE A 107 16.95 30.82 4.36
C ILE A 107 18.45 30.55 4.23
N GLU A 108 19.07 31.21 3.25
CA GLU A 108 20.50 31.15 3.00
C GLU A 108 21.11 32.55 3.15
N ILE A 109 22.17 32.65 3.96
CA ILE A 109 22.91 33.89 4.10
C ILE A 109 23.91 34.00 2.94
N VAL A 110 23.95 35.15 2.23
CA VAL A 110 24.96 35.44 1.22
C VAL A 110 26.25 35.86 1.92
N VAL A 111 27.22 34.95 1.93
CA VAL A 111 28.51 35.17 2.65
C VAL A 111 29.44 36.02 1.84
N ASP A 112 29.66 35.70 0.56
CA ASP A 112 30.52 36.47 -0.33
C ASP A 112 30.06 36.36 -1.80
N ARG A 113 30.52 37.32 -2.61
CA ARG A 113 30.32 37.34 -4.06
C ARG A 113 31.67 37.47 -4.72
N LEU A 114 32.05 36.50 -5.51
CA LEU A 114 33.38 36.42 -6.11
C LEU A 114 33.27 36.24 -7.63
N ILE A 115 34.36 36.57 -8.29
CA ILE A 115 34.55 36.22 -9.70
C ILE A 115 35.74 35.28 -9.75
N VAL A 116 35.52 34.10 -10.33
CA VAL A 116 36.55 33.05 -10.45
C VAL A 116 37.69 33.57 -11.31
N ARG A 117 38.87 33.69 -10.71
CA ARG A 117 40.13 34.10 -11.37
C ARG A 117 41.32 33.63 -10.53
N SER A 118 42.48 33.48 -11.14
CA SER A 118 43.71 33.17 -10.42
C SER A 118 44.01 34.23 -9.34
N GLY A 119 44.43 33.79 -8.15
CA GLY A 119 44.80 34.64 -7.01
C GLY A 119 43.67 34.96 -6.03
N ILE A 120 42.47 34.35 -6.18
CA ILE A 120 41.38 34.51 -5.21
C ILE A 120 41.35 33.41 -4.15
N GLU A 121 42.23 32.42 -4.25
CA GLU A 121 42.18 31.18 -3.46
C GLU A 121 42.11 31.46 -1.96
N LYS A 122 42.96 32.38 -1.45
CA LYS A 122 42.96 32.74 -0.02
C LYS A 122 41.62 33.32 0.44
N ARG A 123 41.08 34.29 -0.34
CA ARG A 123 39.80 34.90 -0.02
C ARG A 123 38.65 33.89 -0.14
N LEU A 124 38.73 33.00 -1.14
CA LEU A 124 37.75 31.92 -1.33
C LEU A 124 37.77 30.96 -0.13
N THR A 125 38.96 30.57 0.36
CA THR A 125 39.13 29.73 1.56
C THR A 125 38.48 30.39 2.78
N ASP A 126 38.78 31.66 3.06
CA ASP A 126 38.21 32.39 4.20
C ASP A 126 36.67 32.48 4.11
N SER A 127 36.13 32.67 2.90
CA SER A 127 34.69 32.74 2.65
C SER A 127 34.03 31.37 2.77
N ILE A 128 34.69 30.29 2.34
CA ILE A 128 34.23 28.91 2.52
C ILE A 128 34.17 28.54 4.01
N GLU A 129 35.23 28.84 4.78
CA GLU A 129 35.25 28.59 6.23
C GLU A 129 34.11 29.31 6.93
N THR A 130 33.86 30.58 6.57
CA THR A 130 32.75 31.36 7.12
C THR A 130 31.40 30.72 6.75
N ALA A 131 31.19 30.36 5.49
CA ALA A 131 29.96 29.76 5.02
C ALA A 131 29.70 28.40 5.67
N MET A 132 30.73 27.56 5.81
CA MET A 132 30.66 26.26 6.47
C MET A 132 30.33 26.39 7.96
N SER A 133 30.93 27.36 8.64
CA SER A 133 30.64 27.64 10.05
C SER A 133 29.17 28.04 10.26
N LEU A 134 28.65 28.94 9.44
CA LEU A 134 27.26 29.43 9.52
C LEU A 134 26.24 28.36 9.10
N GLY A 135 26.56 27.60 8.05
CA GLY A 135 25.69 26.53 7.50
C GLY A 135 25.84 25.20 8.20
N ASN A 136 26.52 25.12 9.37
CA ASN A 136 26.78 23.87 10.10
C ASN A 136 27.40 22.77 9.22
N GLY A 137 28.46 23.15 8.47
CA GLY A 137 29.18 22.24 7.57
C GLY A 137 28.52 22.08 6.19
N LEU A 138 27.58 22.91 5.84
CA LEU A 138 26.94 22.98 4.52
C LEU A 138 27.19 24.35 3.88
N MET A 139 27.47 24.32 2.59
CA MET A 139 27.61 25.53 1.77
C MET A 139 27.00 25.28 0.38
N MET A 140 26.44 26.31 -0.20
CA MET A 140 25.97 26.32 -1.58
C MET A 140 26.71 27.39 -2.36
N VAL A 141 27.04 27.09 -3.60
CA VAL A 141 27.63 28.08 -4.51
C VAL A 141 26.66 28.26 -5.67
N ASP A 142 26.10 29.44 -5.75
CA ASP A 142 25.22 29.86 -6.84
C ASP A 142 26.08 30.44 -7.96
N VAL A 143 26.14 29.78 -9.10
CA VAL A 143 26.87 30.21 -10.29
C VAL A 143 25.90 31.00 -11.17
N THR A 144 26.15 32.28 -11.40
CA THR A 144 25.29 33.11 -12.24
C THR A 144 25.24 32.49 -13.65
N ASP A 145 24.04 32.24 -14.13
CA ASP A 145 23.75 31.56 -15.41
C ASP A 145 24.21 30.08 -15.49
N GLY A 146 24.49 29.43 -14.34
CA GLY A 146 24.94 28.05 -14.24
C GLY A 146 24.15 27.21 -13.22
N GLU A 147 24.64 26.01 -12.96
CA GLU A 147 24.06 25.13 -11.94
C GLU A 147 24.53 25.50 -10.53
N MET A 148 23.66 25.28 -9.54
CA MET A 148 24.01 25.46 -8.13
C MET A 148 24.86 24.29 -7.65
N LEU A 149 26.04 24.57 -7.12
CA LEU A 149 26.92 23.59 -6.51
C LEU A 149 26.62 23.48 -5.00
N ASN A 150 26.52 22.28 -4.49
CA ASN A 150 26.31 22.00 -3.07
C ASN A 150 27.55 21.33 -2.50
N PHE A 151 28.07 21.89 -1.40
CA PHE A 151 29.24 21.38 -0.69
C PHE A 151 28.87 20.98 0.73
N SER A 152 29.52 19.93 1.20
CA SER A 152 29.36 19.48 2.59
C SER A 152 30.72 19.02 3.14
N GLN A 153 31.09 19.56 4.29
CA GLN A 153 32.23 19.08 5.05
C GLN A 153 32.07 17.61 5.48
N ASN A 154 30.83 17.10 5.45
CA ASN A 154 30.54 15.78 5.96
C ASN A 154 30.47 14.70 4.87
N PHE A 155 29.83 14.96 3.72
CA PHE A 155 29.62 13.93 2.69
C PHE A 155 29.58 14.53 1.27
N ALA A 156 30.65 14.36 0.49
CA ALA A 156 30.67 14.74 -0.92
C ALA A 156 31.44 13.73 -1.78
N CYS A 157 30.99 13.57 -3.03
CA CYS A 157 31.69 12.73 -4.01
C CYS A 157 32.75 13.56 -4.74
N PRO A 158 34.04 13.21 -4.66
CA PRO A 158 35.08 13.98 -5.31
C PRO A 158 34.98 13.98 -6.84
N ASP A 159 34.43 12.89 -7.44
CA ASP A 159 34.38 12.74 -8.90
C ASP A 159 33.12 13.35 -9.52
N CYS A 160 32.00 13.29 -8.81
CA CYS A 160 30.70 13.71 -9.33
C CYS A 160 30.25 15.08 -8.82
N GLY A 161 30.95 15.65 -7.85
CA GLY A 161 30.59 16.93 -7.21
C GLY A 161 29.28 16.89 -6.43
N ILE A 162 28.71 15.68 -6.21
CA ILE A 162 27.45 15.53 -5.49
C ILE A 162 27.71 15.57 -4.00
N SER A 163 27.07 16.52 -3.31
CA SER A 163 27.01 16.59 -1.86
C SER A 163 25.72 15.93 -1.37
N ILE A 164 25.82 15.08 -0.34
CA ILE A 164 24.68 14.46 0.33
C ILE A 164 24.48 15.15 1.67
N ASP A 165 23.22 15.45 1.99
CA ASP A 165 22.85 15.96 3.31
C ASP A 165 23.25 14.97 4.40
N GLU A 166 23.40 15.47 5.62
CA GLU A 166 23.66 14.63 6.79
C GLU A 166 22.68 13.47 6.87
N VAL A 167 23.24 12.27 7.06
CA VAL A 167 22.46 11.03 7.11
C VAL A 167 21.82 10.91 8.49
N GLU A 168 20.54 11.19 8.57
CA GLU A 168 19.73 11.09 9.79
C GLU A 168 18.67 9.99 9.66
N PRO A 169 18.08 9.48 10.77
CA PRO A 169 17.01 8.48 10.71
C PRO A 169 15.82 8.92 9.84
N ARG A 170 15.52 10.24 9.76
CA ARG A 170 14.46 10.77 8.89
C ARG A 170 14.77 10.63 7.40
N SER A 171 16.05 10.53 7.01
CA SER A 171 16.47 10.33 5.62
C SER A 171 16.03 8.96 5.07
N PHE A 172 15.77 7.99 5.95
CA PHE A 172 15.27 6.67 5.59
C PHE A 172 13.76 6.49 5.78
N SER A 173 13.03 7.56 6.10
CA SER A 173 11.59 7.49 6.29
C SER A 173 10.86 7.76 4.97
N PHE A 174 10.14 6.78 4.46
CA PHE A 174 9.27 6.98 3.29
C PHE A 174 7.97 7.75 3.63
N ASN A 175 7.69 8.01 4.92
CA ASN A 175 6.57 8.85 5.37
C ASN A 175 6.99 10.31 5.61
N ASN A 176 8.27 10.63 5.45
CA ASN A 176 8.82 11.97 5.65
C ASN A 176 9.36 12.52 4.33
N PRO A 177 9.08 13.77 3.95
CA PRO A 177 9.58 14.39 2.71
C PRO A 177 11.11 14.39 2.58
N PHE A 178 11.86 14.32 3.69
CA PHE A 178 13.33 14.23 3.67
C PHE A 178 13.83 12.92 3.05
N GLY A 179 13.18 11.80 3.31
CA GLY A 179 13.59 10.49 2.81
C GLY A 179 12.73 9.95 1.66
N ALA A 180 11.48 10.38 1.57
CA ALA A 180 10.53 9.87 0.58
C ALA A 180 10.93 10.24 -0.85
N CYS A 181 10.70 9.32 -1.79
CA CYS A 181 10.82 9.60 -3.22
C CYS A 181 9.94 10.81 -3.59
N PRO A 182 10.48 11.84 -4.27
CA PRO A 182 9.72 13.05 -4.56
C PRO A 182 8.59 12.84 -5.58
N ASP A 183 8.69 11.82 -6.42
CA ASP A 183 7.71 11.53 -7.48
C ASP A 183 6.48 10.76 -6.95
N CYS A 184 6.67 9.73 -6.11
CA CYS A 184 5.58 8.95 -5.53
C CYS A 184 5.30 9.28 -4.06
N PHE A 185 5.96 10.26 -3.48
CA PHE A 185 5.81 10.68 -2.08
C PHE A 185 5.91 9.51 -1.08
N GLY A 186 6.79 8.55 -1.37
CA GLY A 186 7.04 7.38 -0.52
C GLY A 186 6.03 6.23 -0.67
N LEU A 187 5.14 6.27 -1.65
CA LEU A 187 4.23 5.16 -1.94
C LEU A 187 4.95 3.98 -2.62
N GLY A 188 5.95 4.26 -3.46
CA GLY A 188 6.66 3.26 -4.26
C GLY A 188 5.95 2.90 -5.56
N TYR A 189 4.72 3.32 -5.74
CA TYR A 189 3.91 3.04 -6.92
C TYR A 189 3.07 4.27 -7.30
N LYS A 190 2.56 4.25 -8.52
CA LYS A 190 1.53 5.17 -9.02
C LYS A 190 0.28 4.37 -9.34
N MET A 191 -0.87 4.99 -9.12
CA MET A 191 -2.16 4.50 -9.59
C MET A 191 -2.51 5.31 -10.83
N GLU A 192 -2.56 4.64 -11.96
CA GLU A 192 -2.84 5.26 -13.26
C GLU A 192 -4.03 4.55 -13.88
N PHE A 193 -4.92 5.31 -14.53
CA PHE A 193 -6.02 4.73 -15.25
C PHE A 193 -5.51 3.91 -16.44
N ASP A 194 -6.04 2.70 -16.58
CA ASP A 194 -5.60 1.73 -17.55
C ASP A 194 -6.65 1.55 -18.64
N GLU A 195 -6.27 1.77 -19.89
CA GLU A 195 -7.13 1.64 -21.06
C GLU A 195 -7.68 0.22 -21.24
N ASP A 196 -6.89 -0.80 -20.89
CA ASP A 196 -7.30 -2.21 -21.00
C ASP A 196 -8.36 -2.59 -19.96
N LEU A 197 -8.41 -1.85 -18.83
CA LEU A 197 -9.48 -2.01 -17.83
C LEU A 197 -10.75 -1.26 -18.22
N MET A 198 -10.61 -0.14 -18.96
CA MET A 198 -11.75 0.62 -19.46
C MET A 198 -12.42 -0.04 -20.65
N ILE A 199 -11.62 -0.75 -21.46
CA ILE A 199 -12.04 -1.48 -22.65
C ILE A 199 -11.52 -2.92 -22.53
N PRO A 200 -12.14 -3.75 -21.67
CA PRO A 200 -11.61 -5.06 -21.31
C PRO A 200 -11.74 -6.11 -22.42
N ASP A 201 -12.68 -5.92 -23.33
CA ASP A 201 -12.89 -6.77 -24.50
C ASP A 201 -12.86 -5.92 -25.79
N LYS A 202 -11.68 -5.90 -26.41
CA LYS A 202 -11.45 -5.13 -27.63
C LYS A 202 -12.05 -5.78 -28.88
N SER A 203 -12.54 -7.03 -28.78
CA SER A 203 -13.27 -7.69 -29.86
C SER A 203 -14.70 -7.19 -30.01
N LEU A 204 -15.22 -6.49 -29.00
CA LEU A 204 -16.53 -5.85 -29.04
C LEU A 204 -16.45 -4.47 -29.70
N SER A 205 -17.54 -4.10 -30.37
CA SER A 205 -17.76 -2.75 -30.84
C SER A 205 -18.29 -1.84 -29.70
N ILE A 206 -18.27 -0.53 -29.92
CA ILE A 206 -18.83 0.45 -28.96
C ILE A 206 -20.34 0.19 -28.77
N ASN A 207 -21.06 -0.18 -29.84
CA ASN A 207 -22.47 -0.52 -29.78
C ASN A 207 -22.75 -1.80 -28.98
N GLU A 208 -21.81 -2.74 -28.95
CA GLU A 208 -21.87 -3.97 -28.15
C GLU A 208 -21.39 -3.77 -26.72
N GLY A 209 -20.93 -2.57 -26.36
CA GLY A 209 -20.55 -2.22 -24.99
C GLY A 209 -19.05 -2.43 -24.68
N ALA A 210 -18.15 -2.24 -25.66
CA ALA A 210 -16.71 -2.29 -25.43
C ALA A 210 -16.25 -1.36 -24.31
N ILE A 211 -16.86 -0.17 -24.19
CA ILE A 211 -16.53 0.83 -23.14
C ILE A 211 -17.34 0.52 -21.88
N THR A 212 -16.65 0.17 -20.79
CA THR A 212 -17.30 -0.27 -19.54
C THR A 212 -17.18 0.71 -18.39
N VAL A 213 -16.49 1.82 -18.58
CA VAL A 213 -16.19 2.78 -17.52
C VAL A 213 -17.41 3.59 -17.10
N LEU A 214 -17.51 3.91 -15.81
CA LEU A 214 -18.61 4.67 -15.21
C LEU A 214 -18.84 6.01 -15.93
N GLY A 215 -20.09 6.24 -16.33
CA GLY A 215 -20.52 7.44 -17.06
C GLY A 215 -20.36 7.33 -18.59
N TRP A 216 -19.76 6.24 -19.10
CA TRP A 216 -19.69 5.91 -20.51
C TRP A 216 -20.39 4.58 -20.85
N GLN A 217 -20.82 3.82 -19.86
CA GLN A 217 -21.60 2.57 -20.06
C GLN A 217 -22.91 2.82 -20.83
N SER A 218 -23.48 4.03 -20.67
CA SER A 218 -24.69 4.45 -21.37
C SER A 218 -24.48 4.80 -22.84
N CYS A 219 -23.26 4.69 -23.37
CA CYS A 219 -22.98 4.99 -24.79
C CYS A 219 -23.67 4.02 -25.75
N THR A 220 -24.13 2.87 -25.30
CA THR A 220 -25.00 1.95 -26.04
C THR A 220 -26.42 2.46 -26.18
N ASP A 221 -26.88 3.38 -25.28
CA ASP A 221 -28.18 4.00 -25.34
C ASP A 221 -28.16 5.24 -26.26
N LYS A 222 -28.94 5.20 -27.32
CA LYS A 222 -29.05 6.27 -28.34
C LYS A 222 -29.54 7.62 -27.79
N GLY A 223 -30.15 7.62 -26.60
CA GLY A 223 -30.62 8.83 -25.92
C GLY A 223 -29.61 9.48 -24.98
N SER A 224 -28.44 8.88 -24.79
CA SER A 224 -27.46 9.39 -23.84
C SER A 224 -26.53 10.47 -24.44
N PHE A 225 -26.07 11.40 -23.60
CA PHE A 225 -25.13 12.46 -24.02
C PHE A 225 -23.77 11.87 -24.43
N SER A 226 -23.30 10.83 -23.72
CA SER A 226 -22.09 10.12 -24.07
C SER A 226 -22.17 9.49 -25.47
N ARG A 227 -23.34 8.97 -25.86
CA ARG A 227 -23.59 8.48 -27.20
C ARG A 227 -23.52 9.60 -28.24
N ALA A 228 -24.15 10.72 -27.98
CA ALA A 228 -24.14 11.87 -28.90
C ALA A 228 -22.70 12.37 -29.18
N ILE A 229 -21.83 12.34 -28.17
CA ILE A 229 -20.40 12.65 -28.36
C ILE A 229 -19.73 11.64 -29.30
N LEU A 230 -19.96 10.35 -29.08
CA LEU A 230 -19.37 9.29 -29.90
C LEU A 230 -19.89 9.30 -31.36
N ASP A 231 -21.17 9.60 -31.55
CA ASP A 231 -21.75 9.77 -32.89
C ASP A 231 -21.12 10.97 -33.63
N ALA A 232 -20.86 12.08 -32.91
CA ALA A 232 -20.18 13.25 -33.47
C ALA A 232 -18.72 12.94 -33.87
N LEU A 233 -18.00 12.21 -32.99
CA LEU A 233 -16.63 11.76 -33.27
C LEU A 233 -16.59 10.79 -34.45
N ALA A 234 -17.51 9.81 -34.51
CA ALA A 234 -17.64 8.87 -35.59
C ALA A 234 -17.84 9.55 -36.95
N LYS A 235 -18.65 10.62 -36.97
CA LYS A 235 -18.88 11.43 -38.16
C LYS A 235 -17.65 12.26 -38.55
N GLU A 236 -16.99 12.90 -37.61
CA GLU A 236 -15.83 13.78 -37.87
C GLU A 236 -14.58 12.98 -38.30
N TYR A 237 -14.36 11.84 -37.66
CA TYR A 237 -13.17 11.00 -37.92
C TYR A 237 -13.45 9.80 -38.82
N HIS A 238 -14.66 9.70 -39.41
CA HIS A 238 -15.06 8.70 -40.42
C HIS A 238 -14.89 7.25 -39.96
N PHE A 239 -15.35 6.90 -38.75
CA PHE A 239 -15.38 5.53 -38.27
C PHE A 239 -16.80 5.08 -37.90
N SER A 240 -17.02 3.75 -37.83
CA SER A 240 -18.30 3.17 -37.41
C SER A 240 -18.25 2.69 -35.96
N LEU A 241 -19.30 2.95 -35.19
CA LEU A 241 -19.45 2.45 -33.82
C LEU A 241 -19.78 0.95 -33.76
N ASP A 242 -20.03 0.29 -34.90
CA ASP A 242 -20.26 -1.15 -35.00
C ASP A 242 -18.96 -1.93 -35.27
N THR A 243 -17.85 -1.24 -35.51
CA THR A 243 -16.55 -1.88 -35.73
C THR A 243 -15.96 -2.32 -34.40
N PRO A 244 -15.43 -3.55 -34.26
CA PRO A 244 -14.68 -3.99 -33.09
C PRO A 244 -13.55 -3.02 -32.75
N PHE A 245 -13.35 -2.73 -31.45
CA PHE A 245 -12.39 -1.71 -31.02
C PHE A 245 -10.95 -1.99 -31.48
N GLU A 246 -10.54 -3.26 -31.51
CA GLU A 246 -9.21 -3.68 -31.98
C GLU A 246 -8.96 -3.44 -33.48
N GLN A 247 -10.03 -3.31 -34.27
CA GLN A 247 -9.95 -3.08 -35.73
C GLN A 247 -9.87 -1.59 -36.09
N TYR A 248 -10.03 -0.67 -35.11
CA TYR A 248 -9.84 0.74 -35.40
C TYR A 248 -8.37 1.05 -35.69
N PRO A 249 -8.10 1.94 -36.67
CA PRO A 249 -6.77 2.53 -36.83
C PRO A 249 -6.28 3.16 -35.52
N GLN A 250 -4.96 3.17 -35.30
CA GLN A 250 -4.36 3.71 -34.08
C GLN A 250 -4.78 5.15 -33.81
N GLU A 251 -4.96 5.98 -34.83
CA GLU A 251 -5.44 7.37 -34.72
C GLU A 251 -6.82 7.46 -34.07
N ILE A 252 -7.73 6.56 -34.43
CA ILE A 252 -9.08 6.52 -33.86
C ILE A 252 -9.04 6.02 -32.40
N GLN A 253 -8.23 5.00 -32.12
CA GLN A 253 -8.02 4.53 -30.76
C GLN A 253 -7.45 5.65 -29.89
N ASP A 254 -6.47 6.40 -30.38
CA ASP A 254 -5.86 7.53 -29.65
C ASP A 254 -6.87 8.66 -29.41
N VAL A 255 -7.72 8.99 -30.39
CA VAL A 255 -8.81 9.97 -30.22
C VAL A 255 -9.79 9.52 -29.15
N LEU A 256 -10.22 8.27 -29.14
CA LEU A 256 -11.15 7.73 -28.15
C LEU A 256 -10.54 7.70 -26.74
N ILE A 257 -9.28 7.28 -26.63
CA ILE A 257 -8.60 7.13 -25.32
C ILE A 257 -8.08 8.47 -24.80
N ARG A 258 -7.40 9.27 -25.64
CA ARG A 258 -6.64 10.47 -25.24
C ARG A 258 -7.31 11.79 -25.62
N GLY A 259 -8.34 11.74 -26.50
CA GLY A 259 -9.11 12.90 -26.92
C GLY A 259 -8.65 13.56 -28.22
N THR A 260 -9.37 14.62 -28.58
CA THR A 260 -9.19 15.35 -29.86
C THR A 260 -8.05 16.38 -29.83
N GLY A 261 -7.26 16.46 -28.75
CA GLY A 261 -6.17 17.44 -28.62
C GLY A 261 -6.68 18.90 -28.57
N GLY A 262 -7.93 19.12 -28.17
CA GLY A 262 -8.56 20.44 -28.11
C GLY A 262 -9.39 20.80 -29.35
N LYS A 263 -9.41 19.96 -30.39
CA LYS A 263 -10.29 20.17 -31.54
C LYS A 263 -11.75 19.95 -31.12
N GLU A 264 -12.61 20.95 -31.34
CA GLU A 264 -14.03 20.89 -31.05
C GLU A 264 -14.80 20.14 -32.13
N VAL A 265 -15.76 19.31 -31.71
CA VAL A 265 -16.72 18.63 -32.58
C VAL A 265 -18.13 19.07 -32.24
N LYS A 266 -18.99 19.18 -33.25
CA LYS A 266 -20.40 19.58 -33.07
C LYS A 266 -21.24 18.38 -32.65
N VAL A 267 -21.70 18.39 -31.39
CA VAL A 267 -22.52 17.36 -30.78
C VAL A 267 -23.98 17.75 -30.83
N TYR A 268 -24.79 16.99 -31.54
CA TYR A 268 -26.26 17.12 -31.55
C TYR A 268 -26.82 16.26 -30.43
N TYR A 269 -27.49 16.86 -29.48
CA TYR A 269 -28.11 16.14 -28.38
C TYR A 269 -29.57 16.53 -28.21
N LYS A 270 -30.43 15.50 -28.12
CA LYS A 270 -31.84 15.62 -27.80
C LYS A 270 -32.12 14.97 -26.46
N GLY A 271 -32.21 15.77 -25.41
CA GLY A 271 -32.51 15.32 -24.07
C GLY A 271 -33.96 15.60 -23.65
N GLN A 272 -34.31 15.18 -22.43
CA GLN A 272 -35.64 15.41 -21.86
C GLN A 272 -36.02 16.90 -21.71
N ARG A 273 -35.03 17.81 -21.70
CA ARG A 273 -35.18 19.25 -21.48
C ARG A 273 -35.06 20.09 -22.76
N GLY A 274 -34.93 19.45 -23.95
CA GLY A 274 -34.80 20.12 -25.24
C GLY A 274 -33.71 19.54 -26.14
N GLU A 275 -33.60 20.11 -27.34
CA GLU A 275 -32.60 19.80 -28.34
C GLU A 275 -31.55 20.91 -28.38
N GLY A 276 -30.27 20.58 -28.56
CA GLY A 276 -29.20 21.57 -28.68
C GLY A 276 -28.00 21.07 -29.47
N ILE A 277 -27.23 22.03 -29.95
CA ILE A 277 -25.94 21.79 -30.58
C ILE A 277 -24.86 22.31 -29.60
N TYR A 278 -23.87 21.48 -29.30
CA TYR A 278 -22.81 21.82 -28.39
C TYR A 278 -21.48 21.64 -29.11
N ASP A 279 -20.58 22.62 -29.02
CA ASP A 279 -19.19 22.46 -29.45
C ASP A 279 -18.43 21.85 -28.30
N VAL A 280 -17.94 20.63 -28.49
CA VAL A 280 -17.27 19.82 -27.44
C VAL A 280 -15.87 19.43 -27.88
N ALA A 281 -14.86 19.90 -27.17
CA ALA A 281 -13.52 19.35 -27.27
C ALA A 281 -13.44 18.06 -26.43
N PHE A 282 -13.49 16.91 -27.09
CA PHE A 282 -13.48 15.64 -26.39
C PHE A 282 -12.12 15.39 -25.75
N GLU A 283 -12.08 15.32 -24.44
CA GLU A 283 -10.85 15.16 -23.65
C GLU A 283 -10.26 13.74 -23.62
N GLY A 284 -10.99 12.76 -24.19
CA GLY A 284 -10.64 11.34 -24.17
C GLY A 284 -11.14 10.61 -22.92
N LEU A 285 -11.30 9.30 -23.04
CA LEU A 285 -11.83 8.48 -21.94
C LEU A 285 -10.97 8.59 -20.68
N VAL A 286 -9.65 8.48 -20.80
CA VAL A 286 -8.73 8.50 -19.65
C VAL A 286 -8.80 9.81 -18.89
N ARG A 287 -8.67 10.96 -19.57
CA ARG A 287 -8.71 12.28 -18.92
C ARG A 287 -10.08 12.59 -18.34
N ASN A 288 -11.16 12.19 -19.04
CA ASN A 288 -12.52 12.37 -18.55
C ASN A 288 -12.75 11.63 -17.23
N VAL A 289 -12.34 10.37 -17.16
CA VAL A 289 -12.47 9.54 -15.97
C VAL A 289 -11.57 10.07 -14.83
N GLU A 290 -10.35 10.49 -15.14
CA GLU A 290 -9.43 11.09 -14.19
C GLU A 290 -10.01 12.39 -13.58
N ARG A 291 -10.58 13.25 -14.39
CA ARG A 291 -11.26 14.46 -13.93
C ARG A 291 -12.46 14.12 -13.03
N ARG A 292 -13.34 13.21 -13.47
CA ARG A 292 -14.51 12.78 -12.68
C ARG A 292 -14.11 12.15 -11.35
N TYR A 293 -13.04 11.35 -11.31
CA TYR A 293 -12.50 10.78 -10.08
C TYR A 293 -12.05 11.86 -9.10
N ARG A 294 -11.41 12.92 -9.60
CA ARG A 294 -10.98 14.05 -8.75
C ARG A 294 -12.15 14.90 -8.25
N GLU A 295 -13.16 15.08 -9.05
CA GLU A 295 -14.32 15.96 -8.77
C GLU A 295 -15.41 15.28 -7.93
N THR A 296 -15.48 13.94 -7.92
CA THR A 296 -16.55 13.24 -7.19
C THR A 296 -16.30 13.24 -5.68
N PHE A 297 -17.37 13.53 -4.93
CA PHE A 297 -17.39 13.41 -3.46
C PHE A 297 -17.96 12.07 -2.99
N SER A 298 -18.46 11.23 -3.90
CA SER A 298 -19.05 9.93 -3.58
C SER A 298 -17.95 8.87 -3.43
N GLU A 299 -17.79 8.33 -2.23
CA GLU A 299 -16.83 7.23 -1.97
C GLU A 299 -17.15 5.97 -2.79
N ALA A 300 -18.44 5.70 -3.04
CA ALA A 300 -18.85 4.58 -3.90
C ALA A 300 -18.37 4.78 -5.35
N SER A 301 -18.55 5.99 -5.90
CA SER A 301 -18.08 6.33 -7.25
C SER A 301 -16.55 6.32 -7.34
N LYS A 302 -15.85 6.80 -6.30
CA LYS A 302 -14.37 6.70 -6.24
C LYS A 302 -13.91 5.26 -6.27
N ALA A 303 -14.49 4.41 -5.42
CA ALA A 303 -14.16 2.99 -5.38
C ALA A 303 -14.41 2.29 -6.73
N GLU A 304 -15.46 2.68 -7.45
CA GLU A 304 -15.73 2.16 -8.79
C GLU A 304 -14.68 2.64 -9.80
N TYR A 305 -14.31 3.93 -9.81
CA TYR A 305 -13.25 4.44 -10.68
C TYR A 305 -11.90 3.77 -10.39
N GLU A 306 -11.58 3.49 -9.13
CA GLU A 306 -10.34 2.81 -8.73
C GLU A 306 -10.22 1.40 -9.33
N THR A 307 -11.34 0.75 -9.68
CA THR A 307 -11.32 -0.55 -10.38
C THR A 307 -10.73 -0.47 -11.80
N PHE A 308 -10.65 0.73 -12.37
CA PHE A 308 -10.05 0.99 -13.68
C PHE A 308 -8.61 1.48 -13.59
N MET A 309 -8.02 1.46 -12.39
CA MET A 309 -6.64 1.84 -12.18
C MET A 309 -5.72 0.62 -12.09
N ARG A 310 -4.54 0.75 -12.69
CA ARG A 310 -3.44 -0.19 -12.50
C ARG A 310 -2.40 0.41 -11.55
N ILE A 311 -1.88 -0.42 -10.68
CA ILE A 311 -0.77 -0.07 -9.81
C ILE A 311 0.53 -0.37 -10.56
N THR A 312 1.28 0.69 -10.92
CA THR A 312 2.58 0.58 -11.57
C THR A 312 3.70 1.00 -10.63
N PRO A 313 4.85 0.31 -10.62
CA PRO A 313 6.00 0.79 -9.84
C PRO A 313 6.39 2.21 -10.27
N CYS A 314 6.68 3.07 -9.29
CA CYS A 314 7.15 4.43 -9.58
C CYS A 314 8.41 4.40 -10.46
N SER A 315 8.41 5.15 -11.56
CA SER A 315 9.50 5.19 -12.54
C SER A 315 10.83 5.66 -11.93
N LEU A 316 10.78 6.61 -10.99
CA LEU A 316 11.96 7.21 -10.36
C LEU A 316 12.59 6.27 -9.32
N CYS A 317 11.82 5.76 -8.36
CA CYS A 317 12.34 4.92 -7.29
C CYS A 317 12.20 3.41 -7.57
N LYS A 318 11.57 3.02 -8.66
CA LYS A 318 11.35 1.60 -9.06
C LYS A 318 10.78 0.74 -7.92
N GLY A 319 9.83 1.29 -7.18
CA GLY A 319 9.21 0.62 -6.04
C GLY A 319 9.92 0.81 -4.70
N LYS A 320 11.13 1.36 -4.66
CA LYS A 320 11.96 1.44 -3.45
C LYS A 320 11.53 2.52 -2.43
N ARG A 321 10.58 3.41 -2.77
CA ARG A 321 9.91 4.38 -1.90
C ARG A 321 10.77 5.55 -1.42
N LEU A 322 12.09 5.45 -1.44
CA LEU A 322 13.05 6.41 -0.92
C LEU A 322 13.77 7.20 -2.02
N LYS A 323 14.39 8.31 -1.64
CA LYS A 323 15.29 9.07 -2.49
C LYS A 323 16.53 8.25 -2.85
N GLN A 324 17.14 8.53 -4.00
CA GLN A 324 18.37 7.88 -4.44
C GLN A 324 19.54 8.10 -3.46
N SER A 325 19.63 9.28 -2.84
CA SER A 325 20.64 9.57 -1.81
C SER A 325 20.51 8.70 -0.57
N SER A 326 19.25 8.41 -0.14
CA SER A 326 18.98 7.50 0.98
C SER A 326 19.29 6.05 0.62
N LEU A 327 18.96 5.63 -0.62
CA LEU A 327 19.25 4.31 -1.13
C LEU A 327 20.76 4.07 -1.40
N ALA A 328 21.53 5.13 -1.49
CA ALA A 328 22.98 5.05 -1.66
C ALA A 328 23.74 4.81 -0.34
N VAL A 329 23.05 4.77 0.80
CA VAL A 329 23.65 4.41 2.09
C VAL A 329 23.52 2.91 2.32
N THR A 330 24.61 2.24 2.65
CA THR A 330 24.64 0.78 2.83
C THR A 330 25.15 0.35 4.21
N VAL A 331 24.64 -0.78 4.68
CA VAL A 331 25.18 -1.54 5.82
C VAL A 331 25.42 -2.95 5.33
N GLY A 332 26.62 -3.49 5.51
CA GLY A 332 26.97 -4.80 4.96
C GLY A 332 26.80 -4.90 3.44
N GLY A 333 26.98 -3.79 2.71
CA GLY A 333 26.84 -3.73 1.25
C GLY A 333 25.41 -3.59 0.73
N LEU A 334 24.38 -3.64 1.58
CA LEU A 334 22.98 -3.51 1.20
C LEU A 334 22.38 -2.18 1.66
N ASN A 335 21.55 -1.57 0.81
CA ASN A 335 20.72 -0.44 1.24
C ASN A 335 19.51 -0.92 2.07
N ILE A 336 18.87 0.01 2.75
CA ILE A 336 17.76 -0.30 3.68
C ILE A 336 16.57 -1.00 2.98
N PHE A 337 16.26 -0.65 1.72
CA PHE A 337 15.18 -1.28 0.99
C PHE A 337 15.53 -2.72 0.62
N ASP A 338 16.71 -2.94 0.05
CA ASP A 338 17.12 -4.27 -0.40
C ASP A 338 17.23 -5.21 0.81
N ALA A 339 17.75 -4.75 1.96
CA ALA A 339 17.77 -5.51 3.20
C ALA A 339 16.36 -5.85 3.71
N THR A 340 15.44 -4.87 3.74
CA THR A 340 14.08 -5.10 4.24
C THR A 340 13.17 -5.84 3.26
N ASN A 341 13.58 -5.96 1.99
CA ASN A 341 12.84 -6.69 0.96
C ASN A 341 13.18 -8.19 0.89
N MET A 342 14.20 -8.63 1.59
CA MET A 342 14.50 -10.05 1.78
C MET A 342 13.42 -10.76 2.56
N SER A 343 13.34 -12.09 2.47
CA SER A 343 12.56 -12.87 3.42
C SER A 343 13.11 -12.66 4.85
N ILE A 344 12.25 -12.79 5.85
CA ILE A 344 12.66 -12.59 7.26
C ILE A 344 13.79 -13.56 7.65
N VAL A 345 13.78 -14.78 7.13
CA VAL A 345 14.86 -15.75 7.39
C VAL A 345 16.17 -15.33 6.72
N ASP A 346 16.13 -14.86 5.48
CA ASP A 346 17.34 -14.36 4.79
C ASP A 346 17.85 -13.07 5.44
N PHE A 347 16.94 -12.20 5.86
CA PHE A 347 17.29 -10.99 6.60
C PHE A 347 17.95 -11.32 7.93
N ARG A 348 17.51 -12.35 8.65
CA ARG A 348 18.17 -12.84 9.86
C ARG A 348 19.58 -13.33 9.55
N THR A 349 19.76 -14.13 8.52
CA THR A 349 21.06 -14.63 8.07
C THR A 349 22.00 -13.48 7.70
N PHE A 350 21.48 -12.47 7.00
CA PHE A 350 22.21 -11.25 6.69
C PHE A 350 22.71 -10.53 7.95
N LEU A 351 21.83 -10.33 8.95
CA LEU A 351 22.19 -9.67 10.22
C LEU A 351 23.24 -10.44 11.02
N ASP A 352 23.21 -11.78 10.96
CA ASP A 352 24.16 -12.63 11.66
C ASP A 352 25.52 -12.71 10.95
N GLY A 353 25.53 -12.49 9.61
CA GLY A 353 26.73 -12.45 8.78
C GLY A 353 27.38 -11.07 8.65
N LEU A 354 26.88 -10.03 9.34
CA LEU A 354 27.44 -8.68 9.24
C LEU A 354 28.87 -8.62 9.81
N SER A 355 29.83 -8.25 8.94
CA SER A 355 31.20 -7.92 9.34
C SER A 355 31.29 -6.41 9.60
N LEU A 356 31.32 -6.01 10.87
CA LEU A 356 31.36 -4.63 11.32
C LEU A 356 32.73 -4.30 11.92
N SER A 357 33.20 -3.07 11.70
CA SER A 357 34.38 -2.55 12.42
C SER A 357 34.08 -2.43 13.91
N GLU A 358 35.13 -2.38 14.76
CA GLU A 358 34.99 -2.23 16.22
C GLU A 358 34.10 -1.01 16.57
N MET A 359 34.29 0.11 15.89
CA MET A 359 33.49 1.31 16.09
C MET A 359 32.02 1.11 15.69
N GLN A 360 31.76 0.51 14.53
CA GLN A 360 30.40 0.19 14.08
C GLN A 360 29.72 -0.80 15.01
N GLN A 361 30.46 -1.78 15.54
CA GLN A 361 29.95 -2.74 16.49
C GLN A 361 29.59 -2.08 17.82
N ALA A 362 30.44 -1.22 18.35
CA ALA A 362 30.17 -0.48 19.58
C ALA A 362 28.90 0.39 19.46
N ILE A 363 28.72 1.07 18.34
CA ILE A 363 27.56 1.95 18.09
C ILE A 363 26.30 1.13 17.79
N GLY A 364 26.41 0.06 17.00
CA GLY A 364 25.28 -0.71 16.47
C GLY A 364 24.78 -1.85 17.35
N ALA A 365 25.56 -2.30 18.36
CA ALA A 365 25.30 -3.51 19.12
C ALA A 365 23.90 -3.57 19.73
N GLN A 366 23.47 -2.50 20.43
CA GLN A 366 22.15 -2.46 21.05
C GLN A 366 21.02 -2.44 20.03
N ILE A 367 21.19 -1.71 18.94
CA ILE A 367 20.20 -1.63 17.85
C ILE A 367 20.04 -3.00 17.19
N LEU A 368 21.15 -3.67 16.87
CA LEU A 368 21.15 -5.00 16.28
C LEU A 368 20.52 -6.04 17.20
N LYS A 369 20.75 -5.96 18.51
CA LYS A 369 20.12 -6.82 19.51
C LYS A 369 18.59 -6.71 19.43
N GLU A 370 18.06 -5.49 19.41
CA GLU A 370 16.62 -5.23 19.31
C GLU A 370 16.02 -5.73 17.98
N ILE A 371 16.71 -5.50 16.86
CA ILE A 371 16.27 -6.00 15.55
C ILE A 371 16.22 -7.52 15.56
N ARG A 372 17.32 -8.18 16.02
CA ARG A 372 17.42 -9.65 16.06
C ARG A 372 16.33 -10.27 16.94
N ALA A 373 16.02 -9.67 18.08
CA ALA A 373 14.95 -10.15 18.96
C ALA A 373 13.59 -10.11 18.24
N ARG A 374 13.22 -8.98 17.65
CA ARG A 374 11.94 -8.82 16.93
C ARG A 374 11.82 -9.73 15.70
N VAL A 375 12.92 -9.88 14.95
CA VAL A 375 13.00 -10.80 13.80
C VAL A 375 12.80 -12.24 14.25
N SER A 376 13.41 -12.64 15.37
CA SER A 376 13.22 -13.98 15.94
C SER A 376 11.77 -14.27 16.30
N PHE A 377 11.05 -13.29 16.86
CA PHE A 377 9.61 -13.47 17.16
C PHE A 377 8.79 -13.69 15.88
N LEU A 378 9.08 -12.96 14.79
CA LEU A 378 8.41 -13.18 13.50
C LEU A 378 8.66 -14.60 12.95
N ILE A 379 9.88 -15.12 13.10
CA ILE A 379 10.23 -16.49 12.71
C ILE A 379 9.48 -17.50 13.58
N ASN A 380 9.42 -17.27 14.89
CA ASN A 380 8.77 -18.16 15.83
C ASN A 380 7.25 -18.28 15.63
N VAL A 381 6.59 -17.22 15.13
CA VAL A 381 5.18 -17.29 14.77
C VAL A 381 4.93 -17.77 13.32
N GLY A 382 5.96 -18.31 12.65
CA GLY A 382 5.83 -18.90 11.31
C GLY A 382 5.67 -17.88 10.18
N LEU A 383 6.24 -16.67 10.32
CA LEU A 383 6.21 -15.61 9.31
C LEU A 383 7.56 -15.40 8.61
N ASP A 384 8.41 -16.42 8.63
CA ASP A 384 9.77 -16.43 8.12
C ASP A 384 9.88 -16.15 6.61
N TYR A 385 8.83 -16.45 5.84
CA TYR A 385 8.75 -16.23 4.40
C TYR A 385 8.33 -14.80 4.00
N LEU A 386 7.79 -14.00 4.91
CA LEU A 386 7.42 -12.61 4.62
C LEU A 386 8.66 -11.72 4.46
N SER A 387 8.47 -10.55 3.85
CA SER A 387 9.46 -9.48 3.87
C SER A 387 8.99 -8.32 4.74
N LEU A 388 9.93 -7.58 5.35
CA LEU A 388 9.61 -6.39 6.14
C LEU A 388 9.02 -5.25 5.29
N SER A 389 9.32 -5.22 3.99
CA SER A 389 8.78 -4.24 3.03
C SER A 389 7.33 -4.53 2.60
N ARG A 390 6.79 -5.71 2.89
CA ARG A 390 5.45 -6.11 2.47
C ARG A 390 4.38 -5.20 3.06
N ALA A 391 3.50 -4.68 2.21
CA ALA A 391 2.41 -3.80 2.62
C ALA A 391 1.38 -4.54 3.48
N THR A 392 0.96 -3.95 4.60
CA THR A 392 0.01 -4.58 5.53
C THR A 392 -1.36 -4.88 4.91
N GLY A 393 -1.79 -4.08 3.93
CA GLY A 393 -3.05 -4.32 3.21
C GLY A 393 -3.06 -5.57 2.31
N THR A 394 -1.90 -6.22 2.10
CA THR A 394 -1.77 -7.46 1.31
C THR A 394 -1.69 -8.72 2.17
N LEU A 395 -1.76 -8.56 3.50
CA LEU A 395 -1.68 -9.66 4.44
C LEU A 395 -3.03 -10.36 4.57
N SER A 396 -2.99 -11.67 4.74
CA SER A 396 -4.17 -12.42 5.19
C SER A 396 -4.52 -12.09 6.64
N GLY A 397 -5.76 -12.40 7.07
CA GLY A 397 -6.19 -12.18 8.45
C GLY A 397 -5.26 -12.84 9.47
N GLY A 398 -4.90 -14.11 9.25
CA GLY A 398 -3.98 -14.84 10.11
C GLY A 398 -2.55 -14.27 10.12
N GLU A 399 -2.01 -13.79 8.98
CA GLU A 399 -0.70 -13.12 8.94
C GLU A 399 -0.72 -11.84 9.76
N ALA A 400 -1.77 -11.01 9.61
CA ALA A 400 -1.91 -9.76 10.36
C ALA A 400 -2.02 -9.99 11.86
N GLN A 401 -2.76 -11.01 12.29
CA GLN A 401 -2.91 -11.39 13.69
C GLN A 401 -1.57 -11.85 14.30
N ARG A 402 -0.82 -12.70 13.59
CA ARG A 402 0.49 -13.17 14.04
C ARG A 402 1.55 -12.06 14.11
N ILE A 403 1.49 -11.08 13.21
CA ILE A 403 2.34 -9.89 13.30
C ILE A 403 2.03 -9.10 14.57
N ARG A 404 0.75 -8.91 14.91
CA ARG A 404 0.35 -8.26 16.16
C ARG A 404 0.86 -9.04 17.37
N LEU A 405 0.70 -10.36 17.36
CA LEU A 405 1.20 -11.24 18.42
C LEU A 405 2.72 -11.09 18.58
N ALA A 406 3.49 -11.20 17.50
CA ALA A 406 4.95 -11.05 17.52
C ALA A 406 5.38 -9.66 18.05
N THR A 407 4.63 -8.60 17.71
CA THR A 407 4.91 -7.24 18.19
C THR A 407 4.67 -7.13 19.70
N GLN A 408 3.60 -7.71 20.22
CA GLN A 408 3.29 -7.70 21.65
C GLN A 408 4.29 -8.52 22.48
N ILE A 409 4.71 -9.67 21.98
CA ILE A 409 5.76 -10.50 22.61
C ILE A 409 7.07 -9.72 22.70
N GLY A 410 7.42 -8.98 21.63
CA GLY A 410 8.62 -8.15 21.56
C GLY A 410 8.68 -7.04 22.62
N SER A 411 7.55 -6.70 23.26
CA SER A 411 7.50 -5.68 24.32
C SER A 411 8.09 -6.15 25.66
N GLY A 412 8.25 -7.49 25.84
CA GLY A 412 8.84 -8.06 27.07
C GLY A 412 8.03 -7.79 28.34
N LEU A 413 6.72 -7.54 28.22
CA LEU A 413 5.83 -7.28 29.36
C LEU A 413 5.67 -8.55 30.21
N VAL A 414 5.64 -8.38 31.52
CA VAL A 414 5.45 -9.43 32.53
C VAL A 414 4.23 -9.07 33.39
N GLY A 415 3.46 -10.08 33.82
CA GLY A 415 2.26 -9.89 34.66
C GLY A 415 1.05 -9.38 33.86
N VAL A 416 1.00 -9.63 32.56
CA VAL A 416 -0.05 -9.20 31.63
C VAL A 416 -0.94 -10.37 31.24
N ALA A 417 -2.22 -10.11 31.00
CA ALA A 417 -3.13 -11.06 30.37
C ALA A 417 -3.16 -10.85 28.85
N TYR A 418 -2.77 -11.87 28.09
CA TYR A 418 -2.88 -11.91 26.64
C TYR A 418 -4.18 -12.66 26.27
N ILE A 419 -5.07 -12.00 25.53
CA ILE A 419 -6.32 -12.56 25.05
C ILE A 419 -6.22 -12.67 23.52
N LEU A 420 -6.32 -13.90 23.01
CA LEU A 420 -6.16 -14.24 21.60
C LEU A 420 -7.41 -14.94 21.08
N ASP A 421 -7.87 -14.53 19.91
CA ASP A 421 -9.02 -15.10 19.24
C ASP A 421 -8.55 -15.85 18.00
N GLU A 422 -8.72 -17.19 18.00
CA GLU A 422 -8.34 -18.13 16.92
C GLU A 422 -6.94 -17.87 16.31
N PRO A 423 -5.84 -17.81 17.10
CA PRO A 423 -4.52 -17.49 16.57
C PRO A 423 -3.96 -18.57 15.62
N SER A 424 -4.50 -19.78 15.64
CA SER A 424 -4.12 -20.89 14.72
C SER A 424 -4.77 -20.78 13.33
N ILE A 425 -5.72 -19.85 13.12
CA ILE A 425 -6.48 -19.76 11.87
C ILE A 425 -5.58 -19.62 10.64
N GLY A 426 -5.78 -20.50 9.66
CA GLY A 426 -5.01 -20.51 8.41
C GLY A 426 -3.57 -21.01 8.54
N LEU A 427 -3.16 -21.54 9.69
CA LEU A 427 -1.89 -22.21 9.88
C LEU A 427 -1.89 -23.62 9.27
N HIS A 428 -0.73 -24.01 8.78
CA HIS A 428 -0.42 -25.40 8.53
C HIS A 428 -0.03 -26.08 9.85
N GLN A 429 -0.33 -27.38 10.02
CA GLN A 429 0.00 -28.14 11.23
C GLN A 429 1.44 -27.93 11.73
N ARG A 430 2.42 -27.95 10.82
CA ARG A 430 3.83 -27.69 11.13
C ARG A 430 4.09 -26.33 11.79
N ASP A 431 3.30 -25.32 11.39
CA ASP A 431 3.49 -23.95 11.89
C ASP A 431 2.77 -23.74 13.22
N ASN A 432 1.77 -24.60 13.54
CA ASN A 432 1.02 -24.58 14.80
C ASN A 432 1.95 -24.89 16.00
N ASP A 433 2.88 -25.81 15.86
CA ASP A 433 3.87 -26.13 16.90
C ASP A 433 4.69 -24.89 17.31
N LYS A 434 5.11 -24.07 16.33
CA LYS A 434 5.84 -22.83 16.60
C LYS A 434 4.99 -21.81 17.36
N LEU A 435 3.70 -21.70 17.01
CA LEU A 435 2.76 -20.86 17.72
C LEU A 435 2.60 -21.32 19.17
N LEU A 436 2.39 -22.61 19.42
CA LEU A 436 2.28 -23.17 20.76
C LEU A 436 3.53 -22.90 21.61
N GLN A 437 4.73 -23.12 21.07
CA GLN A 437 5.99 -22.78 21.76
C GLN A 437 6.05 -21.29 22.14
N THR A 438 5.53 -20.44 21.28
CA THR A 438 5.50 -19.00 21.52
C THR A 438 4.51 -18.63 22.66
N LEU A 439 3.33 -19.27 22.70
CA LEU A 439 2.34 -19.11 23.76
C LEU A 439 2.86 -19.63 25.11
N PHE A 440 3.54 -20.77 25.13
CA PHE A 440 4.20 -21.30 26.32
C PHE A 440 5.29 -20.36 26.82
N HIS A 441 6.10 -19.81 25.94
CA HIS A 441 7.11 -18.82 26.32
C HIS A 441 6.50 -17.59 26.99
N LEU A 442 5.37 -17.06 26.46
CA LEU A 442 4.65 -15.96 27.10
C LEU A 442 4.17 -16.31 28.51
N ARG A 443 3.57 -17.51 28.68
CA ARG A 443 3.13 -18.02 29.98
C ARG A 443 4.31 -18.13 30.95
N ASP A 444 5.40 -18.73 30.50
CA ASP A 444 6.59 -19.01 31.33
C ASP A 444 7.33 -17.72 31.76
N LEU A 445 7.11 -16.61 31.08
CA LEU A 445 7.54 -15.28 31.52
C LEU A 445 6.68 -14.70 32.67
N GLY A 446 5.68 -15.43 33.15
CA GLY A 446 4.80 -14.99 34.24
C GLY A 446 3.53 -14.24 33.78
N ASN A 447 3.11 -14.44 32.54
CA ASN A 447 1.88 -13.89 32.00
C ASN A 447 0.73 -14.90 32.05
N SER A 448 -0.50 -14.41 31.94
CA SER A 448 -1.68 -15.23 31.69
C SER A 448 -2.00 -15.22 30.18
N VAL A 449 -2.18 -16.38 29.59
CA VAL A 449 -2.52 -16.53 28.17
C VAL A 449 -3.90 -17.17 28.05
N ILE A 450 -4.87 -16.43 27.53
CA ILE A 450 -6.25 -16.87 27.32
C ILE A 450 -6.48 -16.94 25.82
N VAL A 451 -6.87 -18.12 25.32
CA VAL A 451 -7.01 -18.36 23.88
C VAL A 451 -8.40 -18.90 23.60
N VAL A 452 -9.12 -18.28 22.67
CA VAL A 452 -10.31 -18.87 22.07
C VAL A 452 -9.83 -19.73 20.90
N GLU A 453 -10.06 -21.02 20.93
CA GLU A 453 -9.51 -21.95 19.94
C GLU A 453 -10.45 -23.12 19.60
N HIS A 454 -10.25 -23.64 18.39
CA HIS A 454 -10.95 -24.82 17.87
C HIS A 454 -9.96 -25.91 17.41
N ASP A 455 -8.67 -25.64 17.47
CA ASP A 455 -7.61 -26.58 17.09
C ASP A 455 -7.36 -27.62 18.18
N GLU A 456 -7.36 -28.88 17.79
CA GLU A 456 -7.21 -30.02 18.71
C GLU A 456 -5.87 -29.99 19.46
N ASP A 457 -4.76 -29.70 18.76
CA ASP A 457 -3.43 -29.71 19.37
C ASP A 457 -3.29 -28.60 20.40
N THR A 458 -3.86 -27.43 20.12
CA THR A 458 -3.88 -26.28 21.05
C THR A 458 -4.70 -26.62 22.30
N MET A 459 -5.89 -27.21 22.13
CA MET A 459 -6.73 -27.63 23.26
C MET A 459 -6.02 -28.68 24.13
N ARG A 460 -5.37 -29.68 23.52
CA ARG A 460 -4.63 -30.72 24.27
C ARG A 460 -3.40 -30.18 25.01
N ALA A 461 -2.82 -29.11 24.48
CA ALA A 461 -1.62 -28.47 25.04
C ALA A 461 -1.95 -27.42 26.14
N ALA A 462 -3.21 -27.05 26.29
CA ALA A 462 -3.64 -26.06 27.28
C ALA A 462 -3.55 -26.63 28.71
N ASP A 463 -3.14 -25.80 29.68
CA ASP A 463 -3.12 -26.16 31.09
C ASP A 463 -4.55 -26.25 31.66
N PHE A 464 -5.50 -25.49 31.10
CA PHE A 464 -6.90 -25.46 31.55
C PHE A 464 -7.82 -25.09 30.39
N ILE A 465 -8.96 -25.78 30.29
CA ILE A 465 -9.97 -25.57 29.24
C ILE A 465 -11.29 -25.16 29.92
N VAL A 466 -11.97 -24.18 29.33
CA VAL A 466 -13.35 -23.83 29.66
C VAL A 466 -14.21 -24.09 28.42
N ASP A 467 -15.09 -25.09 28.48
CA ASP A 467 -16.00 -25.47 27.39
C ASP A 467 -17.34 -24.75 27.54
N ILE A 468 -17.67 -23.92 26.56
CA ILE A 468 -18.91 -23.12 26.53
C ILE A 468 -19.92 -23.75 25.58
N GLY A 469 -21.16 -23.95 26.05
CA GLY A 469 -22.21 -24.58 25.27
C GLY A 469 -23.55 -24.57 25.99
N PRO A 470 -24.35 -25.64 25.80
CA PRO A 470 -24.16 -26.79 24.89
C PRO A 470 -24.47 -26.48 23.42
N GLY A 471 -25.21 -25.41 23.12
CA GLY A 471 -25.63 -25.03 21.78
C GLY A 471 -25.16 -23.63 21.40
N ALA A 472 -25.85 -23.02 20.42
CA ALA A 472 -25.56 -21.67 19.95
C ALA A 472 -26.74 -20.72 20.22
N GLY A 473 -26.50 -19.42 20.30
CA GLY A 473 -27.51 -18.39 20.55
C GLY A 473 -28.19 -18.60 21.92
N GLU A 474 -29.50 -18.63 21.94
CA GLU A 474 -30.30 -18.78 23.18
C GLU A 474 -30.03 -20.11 23.92
N HIS A 475 -29.51 -21.14 23.21
CA HIS A 475 -29.19 -22.45 23.75
C HIS A 475 -27.72 -22.58 24.19
N GLY A 476 -26.96 -21.53 24.11
CA GLY A 476 -25.55 -21.45 24.50
C GLY A 476 -25.31 -20.66 25.77
N GLY A 477 -24.06 -20.24 25.97
CA GLY A 477 -23.65 -19.32 27.03
C GLY A 477 -23.48 -19.94 28.42
N ASN A 478 -23.56 -21.27 28.55
CA ASN A 478 -23.30 -21.95 29.81
C ASN A 478 -21.91 -22.60 29.81
N VAL A 479 -21.27 -22.68 30.98
CA VAL A 479 -20.09 -23.51 31.16
C VAL A 479 -20.53 -24.96 31.26
N VAL A 480 -20.20 -25.76 30.23
CA VAL A 480 -20.54 -27.19 30.16
C VAL A 480 -19.54 -28.02 30.96
N ALA A 481 -18.28 -27.70 30.82
CA ALA A 481 -17.19 -28.34 31.55
C ALA A 481 -16.00 -27.34 31.72
N ALA A 482 -15.23 -27.56 32.77
CA ALA A 482 -14.01 -26.78 33.01
C ALA A 482 -12.98 -27.66 33.72
N GLY A 483 -11.72 -27.64 33.25
CA GLY A 483 -10.65 -28.48 33.79
C GLY A 483 -9.55 -28.74 32.78
N THR A 484 -8.76 -29.77 33.02
CA THR A 484 -7.76 -30.27 32.07
C THR A 484 -8.38 -30.91 30.84
N ALA A 485 -7.61 -31.17 29.80
CA ALA A 485 -8.09 -31.83 28.58
C ALA A 485 -8.68 -33.23 28.92
N GLU A 486 -8.07 -33.96 29.87
CA GLU A 486 -8.55 -35.27 30.34
C GLU A 486 -9.91 -35.19 31.03
N GLU A 487 -10.12 -34.17 31.88
CA GLU A 487 -11.41 -33.95 32.54
C GLU A 487 -12.51 -33.58 31.54
N ILE A 488 -12.19 -32.73 30.55
CA ILE A 488 -13.14 -32.40 29.48
C ILE A 488 -13.49 -33.62 28.62
N MET A 489 -12.52 -34.47 28.29
CA MET A 489 -12.76 -35.72 27.55
C MET A 489 -13.68 -36.70 28.31
N GLN A 490 -13.66 -36.70 29.62
CA GLN A 490 -14.50 -37.55 30.46
C GLN A 490 -15.91 -36.99 30.65
N CYS A 491 -16.14 -35.71 30.42
CA CYS A 491 -17.47 -35.11 30.58
C CYS A 491 -18.44 -35.60 29.49
N PRO A 492 -19.58 -36.27 29.88
CA PRO A 492 -20.54 -36.78 28.89
C PRO A 492 -21.25 -35.68 28.11
N GLU A 493 -21.46 -34.52 28.72
CA GLU A 493 -22.24 -33.42 28.17
C GLU A 493 -21.39 -32.54 27.24
N SER A 494 -20.07 -32.65 27.30
CA SER A 494 -19.16 -31.90 26.47
C SER A 494 -19.05 -32.47 25.07
N ILE A 495 -19.52 -31.70 24.07
CA ILE A 495 -19.35 -32.04 22.65
C ILE A 495 -17.86 -31.96 22.29
N THR A 496 -17.14 -30.93 22.77
CA THR A 496 -15.71 -30.79 22.61
C THR A 496 -14.95 -31.99 23.15
N GLY A 497 -15.32 -32.46 24.37
CA GLY A 497 -14.75 -33.65 24.98
C GLY A 497 -15.07 -34.93 24.21
N ALA A 498 -16.25 -35.00 23.59
CA ALA A 498 -16.64 -36.16 22.76
C ALA A 498 -15.77 -36.27 21.50
N TYR A 499 -15.42 -35.15 20.86
CA TYR A 499 -14.49 -35.14 19.72
C TYR A 499 -13.04 -35.41 20.17
N LEU A 500 -12.54 -34.73 21.21
CA LEU A 500 -11.19 -34.94 21.73
C LEU A 500 -10.93 -36.39 22.18
N SER A 501 -11.94 -37.06 22.76
CA SER A 501 -11.83 -38.45 23.17
C SER A 501 -12.04 -39.47 22.04
N GLY A 502 -12.46 -39.00 20.85
CA GLY A 502 -12.81 -39.87 19.73
C GLY A 502 -14.16 -40.61 19.86
N ARG A 503 -14.97 -40.29 20.89
CA ARG A 503 -16.38 -40.82 21.02
C ARG A 503 -17.22 -40.38 19.82
N ILE A 504 -16.99 -39.22 19.29
CA ILE A 504 -17.57 -38.71 18.05
C ILE A 504 -16.44 -38.41 17.08
N GLN A 505 -16.60 -38.81 15.83
CA GLN A 505 -15.63 -38.57 14.77
C GLN A 505 -16.34 -38.15 13.49
N ILE A 506 -15.68 -37.31 12.69
CA ILE A 506 -16.14 -37.02 11.33
C ILE A 506 -15.81 -38.23 10.45
N PRO A 507 -16.85 -38.89 9.86
CA PRO A 507 -16.61 -40.11 9.10
C PRO A 507 -15.79 -39.82 7.82
N VAL A 508 -14.72 -40.59 7.63
CA VAL A 508 -13.96 -40.57 6.39
C VAL A 508 -14.67 -41.46 5.36
N PRO A 509 -15.07 -40.95 4.19
CA PRO A 509 -15.72 -41.76 3.16
C PRO A 509 -14.84 -42.94 2.72
N LYS A 510 -15.37 -44.14 2.75
CA LYS A 510 -14.68 -45.35 2.28
C LYS A 510 -14.49 -45.33 0.75
N GLU A 511 -15.48 -44.84 0.04
CA GLU A 511 -15.46 -44.71 -1.41
C GLU A 511 -15.32 -43.23 -1.80
N ARG A 512 -14.42 -42.94 -2.75
CA ARG A 512 -14.22 -41.59 -3.30
C ARG A 512 -14.94 -41.46 -4.63
N ARG A 513 -15.57 -40.30 -4.85
CA ARG A 513 -16.17 -39.96 -6.15
C ARG A 513 -15.13 -39.92 -7.25
N LYS A 514 -15.50 -40.34 -8.45
CA LYS A 514 -14.65 -40.21 -9.65
C LYS A 514 -14.86 -38.84 -10.26
N PRO A 515 -13.80 -38.20 -10.80
CA PRO A 515 -13.93 -36.97 -11.53
C PRO A 515 -14.83 -37.12 -12.76
N THR A 516 -15.66 -36.10 -13.04
CA THR A 516 -16.47 -35.99 -14.27
C THR A 516 -15.73 -35.32 -15.41
N GLY A 517 -14.67 -34.56 -15.09
CA GLY A 517 -13.85 -33.82 -16.04
C GLY A 517 -12.62 -33.25 -15.38
N TRP A 518 -11.88 -32.46 -16.13
CA TRP A 518 -10.62 -31.86 -15.66
C TRP A 518 -10.50 -30.42 -16.12
N LEU A 519 -10.09 -29.57 -15.19
CA LEU A 519 -9.65 -28.21 -15.44
C LEU A 519 -8.13 -28.17 -15.29
N THR A 520 -7.41 -27.67 -16.29
CA THR A 520 -5.96 -27.65 -16.26
C THR A 520 -5.43 -26.21 -16.36
N VAL A 521 -4.77 -25.74 -15.32
CA VAL A 521 -4.02 -24.48 -15.33
C VAL A 521 -2.63 -24.77 -15.87
N LYS A 522 -2.23 -24.11 -16.95
CA LYS A 522 -0.93 -24.26 -17.61
C LYS A 522 -0.03 -23.08 -17.32
N GLY A 523 1.22 -23.35 -16.99
CA GLY A 523 2.26 -22.35 -16.88
C GLY A 523 1.99 -21.30 -15.81
N ALA A 524 1.44 -21.68 -14.65
CA ALA A 524 1.16 -20.77 -13.53
C ALA A 524 2.48 -20.20 -12.98
N ALA A 525 2.68 -18.86 -13.07
CA ALA A 525 3.94 -18.19 -12.76
C ALA A 525 3.73 -16.89 -11.94
N GLU A 526 2.58 -16.74 -11.28
CA GLU A 526 2.31 -15.57 -10.44
C GLU A 526 3.00 -15.70 -9.08
N ASN A 527 3.55 -14.59 -8.57
CA ASN A 527 4.28 -14.51 -7.31
C ASN A 527 5.41 -15.56 -7.24
N ASN A 528 5.33 -16.50 -6.30
CA ASN A 528 6.33 -17.54 -6.07
C ASN A 528 6.13 -18.83 -6.90
N LEU A 529 5.10 -18.90 -7.73
CA LEU A 529 4.83 -20.08 -8.56
C LEU A 529 5.90 -20.25 -9.66
N LYS A 530 6.38 -21.48 -9.85
CA LYS A 530 7.54 -21.82 -10.68
C LYS A 530 7.13 -22.32 -12.08
N ASN A 531 6.20 -21.63 -12.77
CA ASN A 531 5.70 -22.02 -14.08
C ASN A 531 5.11 -23.45 -14.08
N ILE A 532 4.25 -23.72 -13.10
CA ILE A 532 3.69 -25.06 -12.85
C ILE A 532 2.42 -25.31 -13.65
N ASP A 533 2.20 -26.58 -14.00
CA ASP A 533 0.94 -27.07 -14.55
C ASP A 533 0.16 -27.79 -13.45
N VAL A 534 -1.12 -27.45 -13.29
CA VAL A 534 -1.97 -28.03 -12.23
C VAL A 534 -3.28 -28.53 -12.82
N LYS A 535 -3.59 -29.81 -12.61
CA LYS A 535 -4.88 -30.42 -12.95
C LYS A 535 -5.81 -30.44 -11.76
N ILE A 536 -7.01 -29.91 -11.93
CA ILE A 536 -8.06 -29.84 -10.92
C ILE A 536 -9.23 -30.69 -11.42
N PRO A 537 -9.60 -31.75 -10.69
CA PRO A 537 -10.71 -32.60 -11.08
C PRO A 537 -12.05 -31.91 -10.85
N LEU A 538 -12.99 -32.09 -11.75
CA LEU A 538 -14.35 -31.55 -11.67
C LEU A 538 -15.35 -32.60 -11.13
N GLY A 539 -16.46 -32.11 -10.56
CA GLY A 539 -17.52 -32.95 -9.99
C GLY A 539 -17.17 -33.56 -8.63
N ILE A 540 -16.06 -33.19 -8.02
CA ILE A 540 -15.61 -33.65 -6.71
C ILE A 540 -15.13 -32.50 -5.83
N MET A 541 -15.02 -32.75 -4.53
CA MET A 541 -14.41 -31.81 -3.60
C MET A 541 -12.88 -31.91 -3.68
N THR A 542 -12.22 -30.80 -4.01
CA THR A 542 -10.76 -30.70 -4.11
C THR A 542 -10.21 -29.76 -3.05
N CYS A 543 -9.27 -30.21 -2.24
CA CYS A 543 -8.54 -29.39 -1.28
C CYS A 543 -7.17 -28.98 -1.84
N VAL A 544 -6.85 -27.70 -1.79
CA VAL A 544 -5.52 -27.17 -2.10
C VAL A 544 -4.79 -26.89 -0.79
N THR A 545 -3.79 -27.68 -0.47
CA THR A 545 -3.08 -27.66 0.82
C THR A 545 -1.60 -27.28 0.66
N GLY A 546 -0.93 -27.02 1.75
CA GLY A 546 0.49 -26.68 1.81
C GLY A 546 0.81 -25.67 2.91
N VAL A 547 2.08 -25.51 3.26
CA VAL A 547 2.53 -24.58 4.30
C VAL A 547 2.14 -23.13 4.00
N SER A 548 2.14 -22.28 5.02
CA SER A 548 1.90 -20.84 4.87
C SER A 548 2.90 -20.25 3.86
N GLY A 549 2.42 -19.35 2.96
CA GLY A 549 3.28 -18.76 1.92
C GLY A 549 3.64 -19.67 0.73
N SER A 550 3.17 -20.92 0.66
CA SER A 550 3.53 -21.86 -0.44
C SER A 550 2.97 -21.49 -1.83
N GLY A 551 2.06 -20.52 -1.94
CA GLY A 551 1.48 -20.07 -3.22
C GLY A 551 0.06 -20.55 -3.49
N LYS A 552 -0.63 -21.15 -2.51
CA LYS A 552 -2.04 -21.62 -2.65
C LYS A 552 -2.96 -20.51 -3.18
N SER A 553 -2.96 -19.35 -2.50
CA SER A 553 -3.79 -18.20 -2.89
C SER A 553 -3.36 -17.62 -4.24
N SER A 554 -2.07 -17.64 -4.58
CA SER A 554 -1.59 -17.23 -5.91
C SER A 554 -2.15 -18.11 -7.02
N LEU A 555 -2.21 -19.43 -6.80
CA LEU A 555 -2.79 -20.35 -7.76
C LEU A 555 -4.32 -20.22 -7.84
N VAL A 556 -5.01 -20.26 -6.68
CA VAL A 556 -6.47 -20.34 -6.64
C VAL A 556 -7.13 -19.00 -6.84
N ASN A 557 -6.74 -17.96 -6.07
CA ASN A 557 -7.42 -16.68 -6.08
C ASN A 557 -6.90 -15.77 -7.22
N GLU A 558 -5.56 -15.67 -7.38
CA GLU A 558 -4.98 -14.73 -8.34
C GLU A 558 -5.04 -15.25 -9.78
N ILE A 559 -4.87 -16.55 -10.02
CA ILE A 559 -4.90 -17.11 -11.36
C ILE A 559 -6.26 -17.73 -11.67
N LEU A 560 -6.61 -18.84 -10.99
CA LEU A 560 -7.76 -19.67 -11.35
C LEU A 560 -9.06 -18.89 -11.26
N TYR A 561 -9.38 -18.34 -10.08
CA TYR A 561 -10.62 -17.60 -9.88
C TYR A 561 -10.74 -16.40 -10.83
N LYS A 562 -9.70 -15.56 -10.91
CA LYS A 562 -9.75 -14.36 -11.76
C LYS A 562 -9.89 -14.71 -13.24
N ALA A 563 -9.24 -15.77 -13.71
CA ALA A 563 -9.37 -16.21 -15.10
C ALA A 563 -10.76 -16.78 -15.41
N LEU A 564 -11.31 -17.62 -14.51
CA LEU A 564 -12.66 -18.15 -14.65
C LEU A 564 -13.72 -17.04 -14.54
N ALA A 565 -13.58 -16.12 -13.58
CA ALA A 565 -14.50 -14.99 -13.43
C ALA A 565 -14.52 -14.09 -14.66
N LYS A 566 -13.36 -13.83 -15.26
CA LYS A 566 -13.26 -13.08 -16.52
C LYS A 566 -13.98 -13.80 -17.66
N LYS A 567 -13.77 -15.11 -17.83
CA LYS A 567 -14.32 -15.89 -18.95
C LYS A 567 -15.79 -16.25 -18.79
N LEU A 568 -16.20 -16.67 -17.60
CA LEU A 568 -17.56 -17.17 -17.34
C LEU A 568 -18.52 -16.08 -16.84
N ASN A 569 -18.06 -15.24 -15.90
CA ASN A 569 -18.89 -14.22 -15.28
C ASN A 569 -18.72 -12.82 -15.93
N ARG A 570 -17.91 -12.69 -16.97
CA ARG A 570 -17.54 -11.41 -17.61
C ARG A 570 -17.03 -10.37 -16.63
N ALA A 571 -16.35 -10.83 -15.54
CA ALA A 571 -15.83 -9.96 -14.51
C ALA A 571 -14.58 -9.20 -15.00
N ARG A 572 -14.42 -7.97 -14.56
CA ARG A 572 -13.31 -7.08 -14.89
C ARG A 572 -12.07 -7.41 -14.05
N THR A 573 -11.61 -8.66 -14.08
CA THR A 573 -10.45 -9.11 -13.32
C THR A 573 -9.27 -9.37 -14.24
N ILE A 574 -8.06 -9.05 -13.75
CA ILE A 574 -6.80 -9.39 -14.44
C ILE A 574 -6.25 -10.64 -13.76
N PRO A 575 -6.22 -11.79 -14.45
CA PRO A 575 -5.61 -12.99 -13.91
C PRO A 575 -4.10 -12.83 -13.74
N GLY A 576 -3.55 -13.47 -12.71
CA GLY A 576 -2.10 -13.57 -12.54
C GLY A 576 -1.43 -14.29 -13.72
N ARG A 577 -0.11 -14.21 -13.78
CA ARG A 577 0.68 -14.74 -14.90
C ARG A 577 0.50 -16.26 -15.05
N HIS A 578 -0.01 -16.69 -16.18
CA HIS A 578 -0.18 -18.08 -16.60
C HIS A 578 -0.25 -18.15 -18.13
N LYS A 579 -0.12 -19.35 -18.70
CA LYS A 579 -0.23 -19.52 -20.17
C LYS A 579 -1.68 -19.61 -20.62
N CYS A 580 -2.43 -20.57 -20.11
CA CYS A 580 -3.85 -20.77 -20.41
C CYS A 580 -4.51 -21.66 -19.36
N ILE A 581 -5.85 -21.72 -19.41
CA ILE A 581 -6.65 -22.67 -18.64
C ILE A 581 -7.49 -23.48 -19.62
N GLU A 582 -7.32 -24.81 -19.60
CA GLU A 582 -8.04 -25.78 -20.42
C GLU A 582 -9.22 -26.37 -19.64
N GLY A 583 -10.30 -26.72 -20.34
CA GLY A 583 -11.48 -27.38 -19.75
C GLY A 583 -12.51 -26.42 -19.17
N VAL A 584 -12.40 -25.10 -19.43
CA VAL A 584 -13.31 -24.07 -18.89
C VAL A 584 -14.73 -24.22 -19.43
N GLU A 585 -14.88 -24.77 -20.62
CA GLU A 585 -16.17 -25.06 -21.27
C GLU A 585 -17.04 -26.05 -20.53
N GLN A 586 -16.49 -26.77 -19.55
CA GLN A 586 -17.21 -27.70 -18.67
C GLN A 586 -17.85 -26.99 -17.47
N LEU A 587 -17.71 -25.67 -17.37
CA LEU A 587 -18.21 -24.85 -16.26
C LEU A 587 -19.12 -23.74 -16.76
N ASP A 588 -20.26 -23.53 -16.10
CA ASP A 588 -21.22 -22.47 -16.43
C ASP A 588 -20.86 -21.15 -15.79
N LYS A 589 -20.41 -21.17 -14.53
CA LYS A 589 -20.05 -19.97 -13.74
C LYS A 589 -19.06 -20.30 -12.62
N VAL A 590 -18.43 -19.29 -12.07
CA VAL A 590 -17.60 -19.38 -10.86
C VAL A 590 -18.17 -18.52 -9.75
N ILE A 591 -18.18 -19.03 -8.53
CA ILE A 591 -18.60 -18.32 -7.31
C ILE A 591 -17.40 -18.31 -6.38
N ASN A 592 -17.03 -17.13 -5.88
CA ASN A 592 -16.00 -16.97 -4.87
C ASN A 592 -16.66 -16.71 -3.52
N ILE A 593 -16.24 -17.46 -2.51
CA ILE A 593 -16.63 -17.26 -1.11
C ILE A 593 -15.33 -17.07 -0.33
N ASP A 594 -15.15 -15.90 0.24
CA ASP A 594 -13.97 -15.55 1.01
C ASP A 594 -14.34 -15.12 2.45
N GLN A 595 -13.33 -14.78 3.23
CA GLN A 595 -13.49 -14.35 4.63
C GLN A 595 -13.76 -12.84 4.78
N SER A 596 -14.12 -12.15 3.69
CA SER A 596 -14.43 -10.71 3.74
C SER A 596 -15.69 -10.46 4.56
N PRO A 597 -15.74 -9.36 5.33
CA PRO A 597 -16.95 -9.00 6.08
C PRO A 597 -18.17 -8.85 5.15
N ILE A 598 -19.31 -9.43 5.54
CA ILE A 598 -20.56 -9.40 4.77
C ILE A 598 -21.10 -7.98 4.55
N GLY A 599 -20.68 -7.03 5.35
CA GLY A 599 -21.08 -5.62 5.20
C GLY A 599 -20.11 -4.69 5.92
N ARG A 600 -19.92 -3.50 5.33
CA ARG A 600 -19.02 -2.46 5.86
C ARG A 600 -19.76 -1.35 6.61
N THR A 601 -21.09 -1.42 6.68
CA THR A 601 -21.91 -0.39 7.33
C THR A 601 -22.69 -0.98 8.50
N PRO A 602 -22.99 -0.19 9.55
CA PRO A 602 -23.82 -0.63 10.68
C PRO A 602 -25.23 -1.06 10.28
N ARG A 603 -25.67 -0.75 9.04
CA ARG A 603 -26.98 -1.09 8.48
C ARG A 603 -27.00 -2.44 7.77
N SER A 604 -25.85 -3.08 7.57
CA SER A 604 -25.75 -4.38 6.93
C SER A 604 -26.07 -5.46 7.93
N ASN A 605 -27.07 -6.28 7.63
CA ASN A 605 -27.46 -7.45 8.41
C ASN A 605 -27.65 -8.67 7.49
N PRO A 606 -27.71 -9.89 8.03
CA PRO A 606 -27.87 -11.10 7.21
C PRO A 606 -29.10 -11.08 6.29
N ALA A 607 -30.22 -10.52 6.75
CA ALA A 607 -31.44 -10.48 5.96
C ALA A 607 -31.32 -9.55 4.74
N THR A 608 -30.62 -8.40 4.89
CA THR A 608 -30.36 -7.49 3.76
C THR A 608 -29.34 -8.09 2.79
N TYR A 609 -28.35 -8.81 3.30
CA TYR A 609 -27.33 -9.45 2.46
C TYR A 609 -27.90 -10.59 1.62
N THR A 610 -28.77 -11.41 2.20
CA THR A 610 -29.41 -12.55 1.51
C THR A 610 -30.58 -12.12 0.62
N GLY A 611 -30.99 -10.86 0.64
CA GLY A 611 -32.15 -10.35 -0.11
C GLY A 611 -33.51 -10.74 0.50
N VAL A 612 -33.54 -11.48 1.59
CA VAL A 612 -34.81 -11.88 2.28
C VAL A 612 -35.55 -10.65 2.78
N PHE A 613 -34.82 -9.61 3.22
CA PHE A 613 -35.43 -8.39 3.70
C PHE A 613 -36.22 -7.64 2.62
N ASP A 614 -35.81 -7.76 1.35
CA ASP A 614 -36.57 -7.19 0.22
C ASP A 614 -37.92 -7.90 0.05
N MET A 615 -37.95 -9.23 0.14
CA MET A 615 -39.20 -10.02 0.10
C MET A 615 -40.12 -9.69 1.29
N ILE A 616 -39.56 -9.52 2.48
CA ILE A 616 -40.31 -9.11 3.68
C ILE A 616 -40.94 -7.72 3.45
N ARG A 617 -40.20 -6.76 2.94
CA ARG A 617 -40.70 -5.42 2.63
C ARG A 617 -41.83 -5.44 1.60
N ASP A 618 -41.68 -6.23 0.56
CA ASP A 618 -42.72 -6.42 -0.47
C ASP A 618 -43.99 -7.02 0.12
N LEU A 619 -43.84 -8.02 0.99
CA LEU A 619 -44.96 -8.65 1.67
C LEU A 619 -45.71 -7.66 2.55
N PHE A 620 -45.02 -6.90 3.40
CA PHE A 620 -45.65 -5.87 4.25
C PHE A 620 -46.32 -4.77 3.42
N ALA A 621 -45.66 -4.25 2.37
CA ALA A 621 -46.24 -3.25 1.48
C ALA A 621 -47.47 -3.77 0.67
N SER A 622 -47.63 -5.10 0.60
CA SER A 622 -48.79 -5.73 -0.08
C SER A 622 -49.98 -5.96 0.82
N THR A 623 -49.88 -5.74 2.13
CA THR A 623 -51.00 -5.94 3.09
C THR A 623 -52.13 -4.92 2.82
N VAL A 624 -53.34 -5.28 3.22
CA VAL A 624 -54.52 -4.42 3.02
C VAL A 624 -54.39 -3.10 3.75
N ASP A 625 -53.94 -3.12 5.00
CA ASP A 625 -53.76 -1.96 5.85
C ASP A 625 -52.72 -0.99 5.29
N ASP A 626 -51.62 -1.48 4.73
CA ASP A 626 -50.58 -0.63 4.13
C ASP A 626 -51.00 -0.03 2.80
N LYS A 627 -51.76 -0.78 2.00
CA LYS A 627 -52.38 -0.24 0.76
C LYS A 627 -53.39 0.83 1.05
N GLU A 628 -54.24 0.69 2.05
CA GLU A 628 -55.22 1.70 2.48
C GLU A 628 -54.52 2.97 2.99
N ARG A 629 -53.39 2.84 3.67
CA ARG A 629 -52.59 3.96 4.17
C ARG A 629 -51.65 4.54 3.11
N GLY A 630 -51.62 3.99 1.90
CA GLY A 630 -50.76 4.44 0.80
C GLY A 630 -49.27 4.20 1.06
N TYR A 631 -48.92 3.27 1.93
CA TYR A 631 -47.53 2.93 2.24
C TYR A 631 -46.88 2.20 1.06
N ARG A 632 -45.66 2.64 0.73
CA ARG A 632 -44.84 2.06 -0.33
C ARG A 632 -43.64 1.34 0.29
N ILE A 633 -42.99 0.44 -0.46
CA ILE A 633 -41.78 -0.30 -0.10
C ILE A 633 -40.72 0.62 0.52
N SER A 634 -40.61 1.87 0.06
CA SER A 634 -39.66 2.86 0.56
C SER A 634 -39.84 3.25 2.03
N ILE A 635 -40.99 3.02 2.63
CA ILE A 635 -41.27 3.30 4.05
C ILE A 635 -40.50 2.31 4.94
N TYR A 636 -40.32 1.08 4.45
CA TYR A 636 -39.59 0.02 5.13
C TYR A 636 -38.08 0.06 4.83
N ASP A 637 -37.61 1.04 4.02
CA ASP A 637 -36.20 1.20 3.71
C ASP A 637 -35.58 2.31 4.58
N GLY A 638 -35.04 1.95 5.74
CA GLY A 638 -34.39 2.86 6.67
C GLY A 638 -33.25 3.71 6.09
N ARG A 639 -32.94 3.56 4.79
CA ARG A 639 -31.92 4.32 4.07
C ARG A 639 -32.46 5.59 3.40
N LYS A 640 -33.80 5.72 3.24
CA LYS A 640 -34.41 6.80 2.44
C LYS A 640 -35.23 7.81 3.22
N ILE A 641 -35.37 7.68 4.53
CA ILE A 641 -36.17 8.64 5.30
C ILE A 641 -35.26 9.58 6.09
N ALA A 642 -34.84 10.65 5.46
CA ALA A 642 -34.51 11.87 6.19
C ALA A 642 -35.84 12.53 6.61
N GLY A 643 -36.28 12.30 7.86
CA GLY A 643 -37.29 13.13 8.48
C GLY A 643 -38.61 12.53 8.94
N ALA A 644 -38.85 11.21 8.84
CA ALA A 644 -40.02 10.62 9.46
C ALA A 644 -39.70 9.26 10.11
N CYS A 645 -39.42 9.28 11.40
CA CYS A 645 -39.55 8.09 12.24
C CYS A 645 -41.04 7.82 12.41
N VAL A 646 -41.60 6.88 11.66
CA VAL A 646 -42.87 6.29 12.04
C VAL A 646 -42.54 5.20 13.06
N TYR A 647 -42.73 5.51 14.33
CA TYR A 647 -42.72 4.56 15.41
C TYR A 647 -43.90 3.61 15.20
N VAL A 648 -43.67 2.44 14.65
CA VAL A 648 -44.59 1.32 14.84
C VAL A 648 -44.22 0.76 16.20
N GLY A 649 -45.06 1.05 17.21
CA GLY A 649 -44.91 0.49 18.54
C GLY A 649 -44.97 -1.02 18.46
N GLY A 650 -43.86 -1.65 18.69
CA GLY A 650 -43.67 -3.07 18.90
C GLY A 650 -42.48 -3.18 19.80
N ASP A 651 -42.74 -3.55 21.04
CA ASP A 651 -41.73 -3.89 22.03
C ASP A 651 -40.79 -4.96 21.46
N GLY A 652 -39.52 -4.70 21.55
CA GLY A 652 -38.60 -5.80 21.49
C GLY A 652 -37.37 -5.63 20.63
N ALA A 653 -36.32 -5.53 21.34
CA ALA A 653 -34.95 -5.92 21.07
C ALA A 653 -34.10 -4.99 20.19
N GLY A 654 -33.20 -4.40 20.89
CA GLY A 654 -32.07 -3.56 20.49
C GLY A 654 -31.01 -4.20 19.64
#